data_82bdfc627c690a7d6d6a6b2288cfdaff
#
_entry.id   82bdfc627c690a7d6d6a6b2288cfdaff
#
_cell.length_a   1.000
_cell.length_b   1.000
_cell.length_c   1.000
_cell.angle_alpha   90.00
_cell.angle_beta   90.00
_cell.angle_gamma   90.00
#
_symmetry.space_group_name_H-M   'P 1'
#
loop_
_entity.id
_entity.type
_entity.pdbx_description
1 polymer ?
#
loop_
_entity_poly.entity_id
_entity_poly.type
_entity_poly.pdbx_seq_one_letter_code
_entity_poly.pdbx_strand_id
1 'polypeptide(L)'
;MNDEFDPQIENPAAESEEENDSTAIAKQKQGTNDYFRKMVDRNFLDYASYVIGSRAIPDVDDGLKPVQRRILWALYQVYDGRTHKVANIVGNTMHYHPHGNASIEDALVVLANKGGLIENTYRDRKSGQEKTEYLNIPYFIIKQGNFGNILTGSPAAAGRYTECGLSKLAHEMMFNNDITTFVPNYDGREEEPVVLPAKLPSLLMLGSDGIAVGMSTSVLPHNFNELIDAEIAVLEGRPFELYPDFQQGALMDVREYEDGNGRVILRAKIDIDGRDLIIREIPATCTSESLVASIERAAEKNKIRISSVDDFTTDHVEIRVTPTRGYTPEQTLQGLYMYTDCSISISSRIVVICDRKPVQMSVSQVLKRNVEKLVGYLKRELEIDLDRQNELHHAKTLAQIFFENRIYKKIEECRNQEEEYREVHTGLAPFRNLLLRDVTNEDVDKLLALPVRRIARFDIEKNQQELREIDEKIKKIRHKLTHLIDYAISELQEIKKKYGSNFPRRTEIEKIEQIDRKAAALNNIKVGWERRTGYVGTGIKSDDIIVCNEYDRLLCIEKSGKYKVIPMVPEKLFLGKLYDFRKYDAETQFGVIYRENKSGKYYGKRTSIGGFILEKEYMLCPPGCRLELLTPRADAIYLWSEEDARGKNITRELNLMEFPVRAPKARGVLISNKTMTKVVHNRYLTEEEIAALIVANDPETESADDESPEEMENISGEPEKDIPESDTPEKNIKLPIPKEIMTIAAAAREAAKQAFRPQAATPSVVPVETASKETGVEETGVEETVAEETVTEETVAEETIAEETVAEETVAEETVAEEAVVGEKWELSGEPDDIPRRKRNKSSSPVIAKKTETVNNDDDLGIIQPEFGF
;
A
#
# COMPACT_ATOMS: atom_id res chain seq x y z
N MET A 1 -20.69 -100.52 6.74
CA MET A 1 -19.67 -101.47 7.32
C MET A 1 -18.34 -100.82 7.02
N ASN A 2 -17.81 -100.25 8.11
CA ASN A 2 -16.41 -100.13 8.45
C ASN A 2 -15.55 -99.37 7.44
N ASP A 3 -15.21 -98.20 7.85
CA ASP A 3 -14.10 -97.74 8.78
C ASP A 3 -12.74 -97.77 8.09
N GLU A 4 -12.13 -96.66 8.02
CA GLU A 4 -10.89 -96.33 8.73
C GLU A 4 -10.46 -94.93 8.47
N PHE A 5 -10.30 -94.22 9.59
CA PHE A 5 -9.61 -92.95 9.71
C PHE A 5 -8.11 -93.09 9.52
N ASP A 6 -7.48 -92.21 8.77
CA ASP A 6 -6.05 -91.91 8.88
C ASP A 6 -5.87 -90.36 8.94
N PRO A 7 -5.22 -89.90 9.99
CA PRO A 7 -5.00 -88.50 10.17
C PRO A 7 -3.59 -88.05 9.67
N GLN A 8 -3.49 -86.96 9.14
CA GLN A 8 -2.32 -86.07 8.85
C GLN A 8 -2.16 -85.77 7.37
N ILE A 9 -2.73 -84.64 7.00
CA ILE A 9 -2.16 -83.75 5.97
C ILE A 9 -2.25 -82.29 6.55
N GLU A 10 -1.10 -81.84 7.03
CA GLU A 10 -0.89 -80.47 7.30
C GLU A 10 -1.13 -79.67 6.01
N ASN A 11 -1.93 -78.60 6.09
CA ASN A 11 -2.35 -77.80 4.98
C ASN A 11 -1.40 -76.54 4.91
N PRO A 12 -0.43 -76.49 3.99
CA PRO A 12 0.50 -75.34 3.86
C PRO A 12 -0.12 -74.12 3.14
N ALA A 13 -1.45 -74.14 2.94
CA ALA A 13 -2.16 -73.07 2.22
C ALA A 13 -2.68 -71.91 3.11
N ALA A 14 -2.67 -72.09 4.44
CA ALA A 14 -3.22 -71.08 5.33
C ALA A 14 -2.23 -69.88 5.59
N GLU A 15 -0.91 -70.07 5.60
CA GLU A 15 0.08 -69.06 5.79
C GLU A 15 0.29 -68.16 4.55
N SER A 16 -0.04 -68.63 3.35
CA SER A 16 0.09 -67.86 2.09
C SER A 16 -1.11 -66.95 1.79
N GLU A 17 -2.27 -67.20 2.39
CA GLU A 17 -3.45 -66.36 2.21
C GLU A 17 -3.44 -65.16 3.16
N GLU A 18 -2.93 -65.27 4.38
CA GLU A 18 -2.80 -64.15 5.29
C GLU A 18 -1.69 -63.15 4.90
N GLU A 19 -0.55 -63.61 4.32
CA GLU A 19 0.47 -62.72 3.78
C GLU A 19 0.03 -62.03 2.48
N ASN A 20 -0.80 -62.65 1.65
CA ASN A 20 -1.36 -62.04 0.45
C ASN A 20 -2.45 -61.03 0.79
N ASP A 21 -3.24 -61.25 1.81
CA ASP A 21 -4.29 -60.32 2.25
C ASP A 21 -3.68 -59.07 2.93
N SER A 22 -2.66 -59.23 3.76
CA SER A 22 -1.98 -58.09 4.39
C SER A 22 -1.23 -57.20 3.37
N THR A 23 -0.62 -57.80 2.33
CA THR A 23 -0.01 -57.06 1.22
C THR A 23 -1.04 -56.45 0.29
N ALA A 24 -2.18 -57.06 0.07
CA ALA A 24 -3.29 -56.54 -0.70
C ALA A 24 -3.93 -55.31 0.02
N ILE A 25 -4.16 -55.42 1.34
CA ILE A 25 -4.67 -54.35 2.21
C ILE A 25 -3.66 -53.18 2.29
N ALA A 26 -2.35 -53.46 2.37
CA ALA A 26 -1.31 -52.46 2.35
C ALA A 26 -1.24 -51.74 1.00
N LYS A 27 -1.34 -52.45 -0.12
CA LYS A 27 -1.42 -51.89 -1.47
C LYS A 27 -2.70 -51.09 -1.69
N GLN A 28 -3.83 -51.51 -1.14
CA GLN A 28 -5.10 -50.78 -1.20
C GLN A 28 -5.08 -49.53 -0.34
N LYS A 29 -4.47 -49.54 0.86
CA LYS A 29 -4.24 -48.34 1.68
C LYS A 29 -3.26 -47.37 1.04
N GLN A 30 -2.20 -47.85 0.40
CA GLN A 30 -1.27 -47.01 -0.36
C GLN A 30 -1.95 -46.40 -1.60
N GLY A 31 -2.74 -47.16 -2.34
CA GLY A 31 -3.51 -46.65 -3.48
C GLY A 31 -4.57 -45.61 -3.08
N THR A 32 -5.23 -45.78 -1.93
CA THR A 32 -6.21 -44.81 -1.41
C THR A 32 -5.51 -43.54 -0.93
N ASN A 33 -4.36 -43.62 -0.26
CA ASN A 33 -3.59 -42.44 0.15
C ASN A 33 -3.05 -41.70 -1.06
N ASP A 34 -2.56 -42.36 -2.10
CA ASP A 34 -2.11 -41.71 -3.33
C ASP A 34 -3.25 -41.06 -4.12
N TYR A 35 -4.43 -41.66 -4.11
CA TYR A 35 -5.63 -41.08 -4.72
C TYR A 35 -6.09 -39.81 -3.95
N PHE A 36 -6.19 -39.91 -2.62
CA PHE A 36 -6.56 -38.80 -1.77
C PHE A 36 -5.58 -37.61 -1.92
N ARG A 37 -4.29 -37.88 -1.85
CA ARG A 37 -3.26 -36.87 -2.04
C ARG A 37 -3.36 -36.20 -3.42
N LYS A 38 -3.50 -36.96 -4.49
CA LYS A 38 -3.70 -36.40 -5.84
C LYS A 38 -4.98 -35.62 -5.98
N MET A 39 -6.05 -36.01 -5.29
CA MET A 39 -7.31 -35.27 -5.27
C MET A 39 -7.15 -33.94 -4.51
N VAL A 40 -6.50 -33.96 -3.35
CA VAL A 40 -6.22 -32.74 -2.56
C VAL A 40 -5.31 -31.79 -3.34
N ASP A 41 -4.22 -32.29 -3.91
CA ASP A 41 -3.29 -31.49 -4.72
C ASP A 41 -4.02 -30.84 -5.92
N ARG A 42 -4.91 -31.58 -6.58
CA ARG A 42 -5.70 -31.05 -7.70
C ARG A 42 -6.71 -30.00 -7.24
N ASN A 43 -7.50 -30.28 -6.22
CA ASN A 43 -8.49 -29.35 -5.70
C ASN A 43 -7.84 -28.06 -5.18
N PHE A 44 -6.65 -28.18 -4.55
CA PHE A 44 -5.87 -27.04 -4.11
C PHE A 44 -5.40 -26.18 -5.29
N LEU A 45 -4.90 -26.80 -6.35
CA LEU A 45 -4.47 -26.09 -7.56
C LEU A 45 -5.65 -25.41 -8.26
N ASP A 46 -6.80 -26.10 -8.36
CA ASP A 46 -8.02 -25.55 -8.95
C ASP A 46 -8.52 -24.36 -8.13
N TYR A 47 -8.54 -24.48 -6.79
CA TYR A 47 -8.90 -23.39 -5.88
C TYR A 47 -7.90 -22.23 -5.97
N ALA A 48 -6.60 -22.49 -5.94
CA ALA A 48 -5.58 -21.47 -6.08
C ALA A 48 -5.71 -20.69 -7.40
N SER A 49 -5.91 -21.42 -8.51
CA SER A 49 -6.13 -20.84 -9.84
C SER A 49 -7.40 -19.97 -9.87
N TYR A 50 -8.48 -20.43 -9.23
CA TYR A 50 -9.72 -19.66 -9.11
C TYR A 50 -9.50 -18.38 -8.29
N VAL A 51 -8.86 -18.45 -7.13
CA VAL A 51 -8.60 -17.27 -6.27
C VAL A 51 -7.70 -16.26 -6.99
N ILE A 52 -6.69 -16.72 -7.71
CA ILE A 52 -5.80 -15.86 -8.48
C ILE A 52 -6.54 -15.20 -9.64
N GLY A 53 -7.14 -16.01 -10.53
CA GLY A 53 -7.69 -15.53 -11.81
C GLY A 53 -9.08 -14.91 -11.71
N SER A 54 -9.89 -15.32 -10.71
CA SER A 54 -11.31 -14.95 -10.65
C SER A 54 -11.74 -14.23 -9.38
N ARG A 55 -10.82 -13.87 -8.47
CA ARG A 55 -11.18 -13.20 -7.20
C ARG A 55 -10.24 -12.05 -6.81
N ALA A 56 -8.94 -12.32 -6.62
CA ALA A 56 -8.07 -11.44 -5.87
C ALA A 56 -7.21 -10.50 -6.74
N ILE A 57 -6.77 -10.97 -7.90
CA ILE A 57 -5.83 -10.24 -8.76
C ILE A 57 -6.61 -9.53 -9.87
N PRO A 58 -6.39 -8.22 -10.10
CA PRO A 58 -7.06 -7.46 -11.16
C PRO A 58 -6.50 -7.84 -12.54
N ASP A 59 -7.34 -7.68 -13.57
CA ASP A 59 -6.88 -7.77 -14.96
C ASP A 59 -6.13 -6.49 -15.35
N VAL A 60 -5.09 -6.62 -16.17
CA VAL A 60 -4.27 -5.47 -16.59
C VAL A 60 -5.00 -4.55 -17.54
N ASP A 61 -5.90 -5.10 -18.39
CA ASP A 61 -6.52 -4.36 -19.50
C ASP A 61 -7.65 -3.44 -19.01
N ASP A 62 -8.41 -3.81 -17.94
CA ASP A 62 -9.43 -2.95 -17.35
C ASP A 62 -9.19 -2.57 -15.89
N GLY A 63 -8.14 -3.09 -15.28
CA GLY A 63 -7.75 -2.77 -13.90
C GLY A 63 -8.70 -3.28 -12.83
N LEU A 64 -9.66 -4.13 -13.18
CA LEU A 64 -10.76 -4.53 -12.30
C LEU A 64 -10.62 -5.98 -11.83
N LYS A 65 -11.02 -6.20 -10.59
CA LYS A 65 -11.33 -7.55 -10.11
C LYS A 65 -12.69 -7.99 -10.68
N PRO A 66 -12.94 -9.30 -10.81
CA PRO A 66 -14.20 -9.79 -11.39
C PRO A 66 -15.47 -9.22 -10.73
N VAL A 67 -15.51 -9.10 -9.40
CA VAL A 67 -16.65 -8.49 -8.70
C VAL A 67 -16.86 -7.04 -9.10
N GLN A 68 -15.79 -6.25 -9.23
CA GLN A 68 -15.87 -4.84 -9.61
C GLN A 68 -16.37 -4.68 -11.05
N ARG A 69 -15.88 -5.52 -11.97
CA ARG A 69 -16.33 -5.56 -13.37
C ARG A 69 -17.80 -5.89 -13.46
N ARG A 70 -18.28 -6.88 -12.71
CA ARG A 70 -19.69 -7.29 -12.66
C ARG A 70 -20.60 -6.20 -12.08
N ILE A 71 -20.13 -5.47 -11.05
CA ILE A 71 -20.85 -4.31 -10.52
C ILE A 71 -21.02 -3.22 -11.58
N LEU A 72 -19.93 -2.86 -12.26
CA LEU A 72 -19.98 -1.84 -13.30
C LEU A 72 -20.83 -2.30 -14.49
N TRP A 73 -20.79 -3.59 -14.85
CA TRP A 73 -21.64 -4.17 -15.90
C TRP A 73 -23.11 -4.12 -15.52
N ALA A 74 -23.48 -4.50 -14.29
CA ALA A 74 -24.85 -4.40 -13.80
C ALA A 74 -25.36 -2.95 -13.79
N LEU A 75 -24.51 -1.99 -13.40
CA LEU A 75 -24.85 -0.56 -13.48
C LEU A 75 -25.03 -0.07 -14.91
N TYR A 76 -24.21 -0.56 -15.85
CA TYR A 76 -24.33 -0.19 -17.27
C TYR A 76 -25.63 -0.72 -17.89
N GLN A 77 -26.05 -1.93 -17.55
CA GLN A 77 -27.29 -2.50 -18.07
C GLN A 77 -28.56 -1.74 -17.64
N VAL A 78 -28.55 -1.16 -16.43
CA VAL A 78 -29.69 -0.37 -15.93
C VAL A 78 -29.51 1.14 -16.15
N TYR A 79 -28.47 1.55 -16.91
CA TYR A 79 -28.13 2.95 -17.09
C TYR A 79 -29.23 3.74 -17.80
N ASP A 80 -29.90 4.59 -17.04
CA ASP A 80 -30.93 5.53 -17.52
C ASP A 80 -30.62 6.99 -17.18
N GLY A 81 -29.40 7.25 -16.68
CA GLY A 81 -28.94 8.55 -16.22
C GLY A 81 -29.40 8.95 -14.83
N ARG A 82 -30.02 8.02 -14.07
CA ARG A 82 -30.49 8.20 -12.71
C ARG A 82 -29.69 7.32 -11.74
N THR A 83 -29.88 7.56 -10.45
CA THR A 83 -29.39 6.68 -9.38
C THR A 83 -30.42 5.62 -9.04
N HIS A 84 -29.97 4.45 -8.66
CA HIS A 84 -30.75 3.30 -8.23
C HIS A 84 -30.33 2.88 -6.82
N LYS A 85 -31.23 2.24 -6.05
CA LYS A 85 -30.87 1.69 -4.74
C LYS A 85 -29.69 0.73 -4.86
N VAL A 86 -28.70 0.87 -3.97
CA VAL A 86 -27.56 -0.02 -3.92
C VAL A 86 -27.99 -1.48 -3.81
N ALA A 87 -28.99 -1.79 -2.96
CA ALA A 87 -29.54 -3.13 -2.83
C ALA A 87 -30.05 -3.72 -4.17
N ASN A 88 -30.63 -2.89 -5.07
CA ASN A 88 -31.10 -3.35 -6.38
C ASN A 88 -29.91 -3.68 -7.30
N ILE A 89 -28.88 -2.83 -7.29
CA ILE A 89 -27.67 -3.07 -8.09
C ILE A 89 -26.92 -4.31 -7.59
N VAL A 90 -26.85 -4.52 -6.27
CA VAL A 90 -26.29 -5.74 -5.68
C VAL A 90 -27.08 -6.96 -6.15
N GLY A 91 -28.43 -6.91 -6.13
CA GLY A 91 -29.29 -7.98 -6.66
C GLY A 91 -29.03 -8.28 -8.15
N ASN A 92 -28.92 -7.23 -8.99
CA ASN A 92 -28.59 -7.40 -10.40
C ASN A 92 -27.17 -7.99 -10.60
N THR A 93 -26.22 -7.60 -9.76
CA THR A 93 -24.84 -8.14 -9.82
C THR A 93 -24.79 -9.63 -9.48
N MET A 94 -25.70 -10.13 -8.62
CA MET A 94 -25.78 -11.55 -8.27
C MET A 94 -26.10 -12.45 -9.47
N HIS A 95 -26.68 -11.93 -10.55
CA HIS A 95 -26.84 -12.67 -11.82
C HIS A 95 -25.49 -13.11 -12.41
N TYR A 96 -24.43 -12.37 -12.11
CA TYR A 96 -23.06 -12.62 -12.63
C TYR A 96 -22.11 -13.12 -11.55
N HIS A 97 -22.35 -12.79 -10.28
CA HIS A 97 -21.41 -13.06 -9.18
C HIS A 97 -21.98 -14.05 -8.18
N PRO A 98 -21.51 -15.33 -8.17
CA PRO A 98 -22.07 -16.40 -7.34
C PRO A 98 -21.55 -16.36 -5.89
N HIS A 99 -21.66 -15.20 -5.23
CA HIS A 99 -21.24 -14.97 -3.84
C HIS A 99 -22.29 -14.14 -3.10
N GLY A 100 -22.15 -14.05 -1.77
CA GLY A 100 -23.10 -13.33 -0.92
C GLY A 100 -23.22 -11.84 -1.25
N ASN A 101 -24.39 -11.28 -1.03
CA ASN A 101 -24.73 -9.88 -1.28
C ASN A 101 -23.82 -8.89 -0.53
N ALA A 102 -23.45 -9.18 0.72
CA ALA A 102 -22.58 -8.32 1.52
C ALA A 102 -21.24 -8.05 0.83
N SER A 103 -20.57 -9.08 0.29
CA SER A 103 -19.31 -8.91 -0.41
C SER A 103 -19.41 -8.05 -1.68
N ILE A 104 -20.56 -8.05 -2.35
CA ILE A 104 -20.85 -7.20 -3.51
C ILE A 104 -21.09 -5.77 -3.05
N GLU A 105 -21.88 -5.58 -1.98
CA GLU A 105 -22.17 -4.27 -1.40
C GLU A 105 -20.88 -3.57 -0.94
N ASP A 106 -20.03 -4.27 -0.18
CA ASP A 106 -18.74 -3.76 0.27
C ASP A 106 -17.84 -3.36 -0.92
N ALA A 107 -17.73 -4.21 -1.93
CA ALA A 107 -16.94 -3.91 -3.12
C ALA A 107 -17.49 -2.69 -3.89
N LEU A 108 -18.81 -2.53 -3.95
CA LEU A 108 -19.48 -1.38 -4.56
C LEU A 108 -19.18 -0.10 -3.77
N VAL A 109 -19.29 -0.14 -2.44
CA VAL A 109 -18.98 1.00 -1.55
C VAL A 109 -17.53 1.44 -1.71
N VAL A 110 -16.58 0.50 -1.68
CA VAL A 110 -15.17 0.79 -1.88
C VAL A 110 -14.94 1.44 -3.25
N LEU A 111 -15.52 0.90 -4.32
CA LEU A 111 -15.36 1.43 -5.67
C LEU A 111 -16.00 2.83 -5.82
N ALA A 112 -17.16 3.06 -5.19
CA ALA A 112 -17.85 4.35 -5.18
C ALA A 112 -17.09 5.44 -4.41
N ASN A 113 -16.19 5.08 -3.49
CA ASN A 113 -15.35 6.03 -2.77
C ASN A 113 -14.02 6.34 -3.47
N LYS A 114 -13.65 5.60 -4.52
CA LYS A 114 -12.48 5.91 -5.35
C LYS A 114 -12.74 7.11 -6.25
N GLY A 115 -11.91 8.16 -6.15
CA GLY A 115 -12.11 9.39 -6.93
C GLY A 115 -11.16 10.50 -6.52
N GLY A 116 -11.52 11.75 -6.86
CA GLY A 116 -10.84 12.95 -6.44
C GLY A 116 -11.47 13.59 -5.22
N LEU A 117 -10.68 14.35 -4.48
CA LEU A 117 -11.16 15.22 -3.42
C LEU A 117 -10.89 16.68 -3.83
N ILE A 118 -11.95 17.47 -3.96
CA ILE A 118 -11.86 18.87 -4.35
C ILE A 118 -12.20 19.75 -3.16
N GLU A 119 -11.39 20.80 -2.95
CA GLU A 119 -11.69 21.87 -2.02
C GLU A 119 -12.43 22.97 -2.75
N ASN A 120 -13.65 23.22 -2.34
CA ASN A 120 -14.49 24.28 -2.90
C ASN A 120 -14.70 25.38 -1.85
N THR A 121 -13.92 26.44 -1.95
CA THR A 121 -14.06 27.59 -1.05
C THR A 121 -15.06 28.58 -1.63
N TYR A 122 -16.14 28.82 -0.92
CA TYR A 122 -17.17 29.77 -1.31
C TYR A 122 -17.55 30.71 -0.16
N ARG A 123 -18.04 31.89 -0.51
CA ARG A 123 -18.53 32.83 0.48
C ARG A 123 -20.00 32.55 0.79
N ASP A 124 -20.28 32.09 2.01
CA ASP A 124 -21.65 31.82 2.44
C ASP A 124 -22.50 33.11 2.36
N ARG A 125 -23.54 33.07 1.55
CA ARG A 125 -24.43 34.20 1.34
C ARG A 125 -25.17 34.64 2.60
N LYS A 126 -25.32 33.78 3.60
CA LYS A 126 -26.06 34.09 4.85
C LYS A 126 -25.14 34.67 5.93
N SER A 127 -23.98 34.08 6.13
CA SER A 127 -23.02 34.51 7.17
C SER A 127 -21.99 35.50 6.66
N GLY A 128 -21.79 35.63 5.35
CA GLY A 128 -20.73 36.43 4.72
C GLY A 128 -19.32 35.92 4.97
N GLN A 129 -19.18 34.76 5.60
CA GLN A 129 -17.90 34.10 5.87
C GLN A 129 -17.48 33.19 4.71
N GLU A 130 -16.18 33.04 4.51
CA GLU A 130 -15.63 32.04 3.62
C GLU A 130 -15.79 30.65 4.27
N LYS A 131 -16.36 29.73 3.52
CA LYS A 131 -16.49 28.32 3.89
C LYS A 131 -15.81 27.47 2.84
N THR A 132 -15.06 26.50 3.30
CA THR A 132 -14.48 25.46 2.45
C THR A 132 -15.28 24.19 2.62
N GLU A 133 -15.71 23.62 1.51
CA GLU A 133 -16.41 22.34 1.43
C GLU A 133 -15.54 21.37 0.67
N TYR A 134 -15.41 20.14 1.19
CA TYR A 134 -14.61 19.09 0.57
C TYR A 134 -15.54 18.11 -0.15
N LEU A 135 -15.41 18.03 -1.46
CA LEU A 135 -16.25 17.20 -2.33
C LEU A 135 -15.48 15.99 -2.82
N ASN A 136 -15.94 14.79 -2.47
CA ASN A 136 -15.44 13.56 -3.05
C ASN A 136 -16.16 13.29 -4.38
N ILE A 137 -15.45 13.42 -5.49
CA ILE A 137 -15.95 13.15 -6.84
C ILE A 137 -15.49 11.77 -7.28
N PRO A 138 -16.39 10.79 -7.38
CA PRO A 138 -16.02 9.43 -7.72
C PRO A 138 -15.65 9.29 -9.20
N TYR A 139 -14.75 8.34 -9.51
CA TYR A 139 -14.40 8.03 -10.89
C TYR A 139 -15.57 7.35 -11.62
N PHE A 140 -16.06 6.23 -11.12
CA PHE A 140 -16.95 5.34 -11.89
C PHE A 140 -18.38 5.26 -11.37
N ILE A 141 -18.60 5.42 -10.09
CA ILE A 141 -19.92 5.23 -9.46
C ILE A 141 -20.35 6.53 -8.77
N ILE A 142 -21.42 7.16 -9.30
CA ILE A 142 -22.09 8.27 -8.65
C ILE A 142 -22.77 7.71 -7.40
N LYS A 143 -22.71 8.44 -6.30
CA LYS A 143 -23.26 8.04 -5.01
C LYS A 143 -24.21 9.09 -4.43
N GLN A 144 -25.29 8.62 -3.79
CA GLN A 144 -26.21 9.46 -3.03
C GLN A 144 -26.54 8.78 -1.70
N GLY A 145 -26.45 9.54 -0.62
CA GLY A 145 -26.58 9.03 0.74
C GLY A 145 -25.24 8.76 1.41
N ASN A 146 -25.24 8.06 2.52
CA ASN A 146 -24.02 7.77 3.29
C ASN A 146 -23.31 6.52 2.79
N PHE A 147 -22.19 6.71 2.09
CA PHE A 147 -21.27 5.65 1.64
C PHE A 147 -20.05 5.47 2.56
N GLY A 148 -20.19 5.84 3.83
CA GLY A 148 -19.07 5.87 4.76
C GLY A 148 -18.18 7.09 4.55
N ASN A 149 -17.16 7.20 5.40
CA ASN A 149 -16.20 8.28 5.32
C ASN A 149 -14.78 7.70 5.38
N ILE A 150 -14.01 7.87 4.30
CA ILE A 150 -12.64 7.36 4.18
C ILE A 150 -11.65 8.04 5.13
N LEU A 151 -11.99 9.24 5.66
CA LEU A 151 -11.14 9.99 6.58
C LEU A 151 -11.35 9.54 8.03
N THR A 152 -12.62 9.36 8.43
CA THR A 152 -12.96 8.94 9.80
C THR A 152 -12.97 7.43 9.97
N GLY A 153 -13.20 6.65 8.90
CA GLY A 153 -13.41 5.20 8.96
C GLY A 153 -14.85 4.79 9.25
N SER A 154 -15.78 5.76 9.31
CA SER A 154 -17.20 5.46 9.55
C SER A 154 -17.77 4.59 8.45
N PRO A 155 -18.56 3.53 8.77
CA PRO A 155 -19.12 2.60 7.79
C PRO A 155 -20.21 3.25 6.94
N ALA A 156 -20.50 2.63 5.77
CA ALA A 156 -21.61 3.02 4.93
C ALA A 156 -22.94 2.61 5.56
N ALA A 157 -23.98 3.37 5.26
CA ALA A 157 -25.35 2.96 5.58
C ALA A 157 -25.79 1.81 4.69
N ALA A 158 -26.71 0.98 5.17
CA ALA A 158 -27.21 -0.18 4.43
C ALA A 158 -27.75 0.20 3.02
N GLY A 159 -27.51 -0.65 2.03
CA GLY A 159 -27.79 -0.41 0.61
C GLY A 159 -29.25 -0.15 0.26
N ARG A 160 -30.19 -0.42 1.18
CA ARG A 160 -31.59 -0.03 1.03
C ARG A 160 -31.85 1.47 1.20
N TYR A 161 -30.94 2.20 1.86
CA TYR A 161 -31.02 3.64 2.09
C TYR A 161 -30.19 4.45 1.10
N THR A 162 -29.10 3.88 0.58
CA THR A 162 -28.17 4.53 -0.34
C THR A 162 -28.52 4.29 -1.79
N GLU A 163 -28.08 5.18 -2.69
CA GLU A 163 -28.27 5.06 -4.13
C GLU A 163 -26.96 5.23 -4.88
N CYS A 164 -26.82 4.52 -5.96
CA CYS A 164 -25.67 4.60 -6.84
C CYS A 164 -26.08 4.59 -8.31
N GLY A 165 -25.19 5.07 -9.16
CA GLY A 165 -25.37 5.07 -10.61
C GLY A 165 -24.04 5.09 -11.33
N LEU A 166 -24.04 4.75 -12.60
CA LEU A 166 -22.81 4.82 -13.42
C LEU A 166 -22.48 6.29 -13.72
N SER A 167 -21.21 6.69 -13.56
CA SER A 167 -20.77 8.03 -13.91
C SER A 167 -20.69 8.19 -15.44
N LYS A 168 -20.76 9.44 -15.91
CA LYS A 168 -20.56 9.74 -17.34
C LYS A 168 -19.15 9.37 -17.79
N LEU A 169 -18.14 9.56 -16.93
CA LEU A 169 -16.76 9.17 -17.21
C LEU A 169 -16.68 7.65 -17.43
N ALA A 170 -17.25 6.84 -16.53
CA ALA A 170 -17.26 5.39 -16.69
C ALA A 170 -18.00 4.95 -17.96
N HIS A 171 -19.17 5.55 -18.24
CA HIS A 171 -19.94 5.23 -19.42
C HIS A 171 -19.16 5.48 -20.72
N GLU A 172 -18.42 6.58 -20.80
CA GLU A 172 -17.64 6.97 -21.98
C GLU A 172 -16.32 6.16 -22.11
N MET A 173 -15.70 5.78 -20.96
CA MET A 173 -14.34 5.24 -20.94
C MET A 173 -14.25 3.73 -20.81
N MET A 174 -15.31 3.08 -20.31
CA MET A 174 -15.25 1.65 -19.95
C MET A 174 -16.14 0.76 -20.82
N PHE A 175 -17.09 1.32 -21.58
CA PHE A 175 -18.10 0.53 -22.24
C PHE A 175 -18.18 0.79 -23.75
N ASN A 176 -18.12 -0.27 -24.51
CA ASN A 176 -18.48 -0.32 -25.92
C ASN A 176 -18.79 -1.79 -26.28
N ASN A 177 -20.07 -2.12 -26.43
CA ASN A 177 -20.52 -3.48 -26.67
C ASN A 177 -20.03 -4.04 -28.02
N ASP A 178 -19.74 -3.18 -29.01
CA ASP A 178 -19.29 -3.60 -30.33
C ASP A 178 -17.90 -4.22 -30.35
N ILE A 179 -17.06 -3.85 -29.35
CA ILE A 179 -15.68 -4.32 -29.24
C ILE A 179 -15.45 -5.19 -28.00
N THR A 180 -16.47 -5.35 -27.14
CA THR A 180 -16.39 -6.17 -25.94
C THR A 180 -16.58 -7.64 -26.27
N THR A 181 -15.75 -8.50 -25.70
CA THR A 181 -15.91 -9.96 -25.77
C THR A 181 -16.76 -10.43 -24.60
N PHE A 182 -17.84 -11.12 -24.90
CA PHE A 182 -18.75 -11.68 -23.91
C PHE A 182 -18.57 -13.19 -23.76
N VAL A 183 -18.87 -13.69 -22.56
CA VAL A 183 -18.93 -15.11 -22.23
C VAL A 183 -20.21 -15.38 -21.40
N PRO A 184 -20.76 -16.60 -21.45
CA PRO A 184 -21.85 -16.96 -20.56
C PRO A 184 -21.44 -16.77 -19.09
N ASN A 185 -22.36 -16.26 -18.28
CA ASN A 185 -22.20 -16.16 -16.84
C ASN A 185 -22.13 -17.56 -16.19
N TYR A 186 -22.00 -17.64 -14.87
CA TYR A 186 -21.80 -18.90 -14.13
C TYR A 186 -22.98 -19.90 -14.28
N ASP A 187 -24.20 -19.45 -14.58
CA ASP A 187 -25.39 -20.30 -14.79
C ASP A 187 -25.81 -20.43 -16.25
N GLY A 188 -25.11 -19.76 -17.17
CA GLY A 188 -25.33 -19.81 -18.61
C GLY A 188 -26.60 -19.13 -19.11
N ARG A 189 -27.24 -18.29 -18.29
CA ARG A 189 -28.49 -17.61 -18.64
C ARG A 189 -28.29 -16.24 -19.26
N GLU A 190 -27.19 -15.57 -18.89
CA GLU A 190 -26.84 -14.23 -19.34
C GLU A 190 -25.37 -14.20 -19.78
N GLU A 191 -24.99 -13.13 -20.43
CA GLU A 191 -23.62 -12.90 -20.88
C GLU A 191 -22.96 -11.83 -20.06
N GLU A 192 -21.69 -12.06 -19.65
CA GLU A 192 -20.86 -11.10 -18.96
C GLU A 192 -19.61 -10.74 -19.77
N PRO A 193 -19.07 -9.51 -19.66
CA PRO A 193 -17.84 -9.14 -20.32
C PRO A 193 -16.63 -9.84 -19.70
N VAL A 194 -15.76 -10.38 -20.55
CA VAL A 194 -14.48 -10.96 -20.09
C VAL A 194 -13.61 -9.86 -19.49
N VAL A 195 -13.44 -8.76 -20.22
CA VAL A 195 -12.71 -7.55 -19.84
C VAL A 195 -13.44 -6.36 -20.48
N LEU A 196 -13.53 -5.25 -19.79
CA LEU A 196 -14.08 -4.02 -20.35
C LEU A 196 -13.03 -3.29 -21.19
N PRO A 197 -13.43 -2.66 -22.33
CA PRO A 197 -12.51 -1.92 -23.19
C PRO A 197 -12.14 -0.55 -22.59
N ALA A 198 -11.38 -0.58 -21.48
CA ALA A 198 -10.98 0.62 -20.78
C ALA A 198 -10.03 1.50 -21.60
N LYS A 199 -10.43 2.73 -21.88
CA LYS A 199 -9.65 3.72 -22.65
C LYS A 199 -8.61 4.45 -21.81
N LEU A 200 -8.68 4.34 -20.47
CA LEU A 200 -7.73 4.91 -19.50
C LEU A 200 -7.10 3.80 -18.66
N PRO A 201 -5.90 4.00 -18.09
CA PRO A 201 -5.22 3.02 -17.28
C PRO A 201 -5.87 2.90 -15.88
N SER A 202 -7.09 2.38 -15.86
CA SER A 202 -7.94 2.30 -14.67
C SER A 202 -7.29 1.54 -13.50
N LEU A 203 -6.41 0.56 -13.77
CA LEU A 203 -5.61 -0.09 -12.75
C LEU A 203 -4.76 0.90 -11.94
N LEU A 204 -4.03 1.78 -12.65
CA LEU A 204 -3.18 2.79 -12.02
C LEU A 204 -4.00 3.93 -11.42
N MET A 205 -5.15 4.24 -12.00
CA MET A 205 -6.05 5.27 -11.52
C MET A 205 -6.73 4.89 -10.20
N LEU A 206 -7.22 3.66 -10.08
CA LEU A 206 -7.94 3.18 -8.90
C LEU A 206 -6.99 2.67 -7.80
N GLY A 207 -5.84 2.12 -8.19
CA GLY A 207 -5.06 1.26 -7.31
C GLY A 207 -5.80 -0.03 -6.96
N SER A 208 -5.08 -1.05 -6.54
CA SER A 208 -5.67 -2.35 -6.18
C SER A 208 -4.80 -3.10 -5.20
N ASP A 209 -5.38 -3.57 -4.10
CA ASP A 209 -4.75 -4.51 -3.19
C ASP A 209 -5.44 -5.86 -3.29
N GLY A 210 -4.67 -6.94 -3.32
CA GLY A 210 -5.22 -8.28 -3.43
C GLY A 210 -4.28 -9.33 -2.83
N ILE A 211 -4.87 -10.24 -2.05
CA ILE A 211 -4.16 -11.37 -1.47
C ILE A 211 -4.75 -12.64 -2.09
N ALA A 212 -3.89 -13.39 -2.78
CA ALA A 212 -4.25 -14.66 -3.39
C ALA A 212 -3.40 -15.78 -2.81
N VAL A 213 -3.61 -17.01 -3.27
CA VAL A 213 -2.82 -18.14 -2.84
C VAL A 213 -1.41 -18.05 -3.44
N GLY A 214 -0.40 -17.90 -2.58
CA GLY A 214 1.01 -17.85 -2.99
C GLY A 214 1.47 -16.54 -3.63
N MET A 215 0.59 -15.54 -3.77
CA MET A 215 0.94 -14.22 -4.31
C MET A 215 0.04 -13.12 -3.79
N SER A 216 0.55 -11.89 -3.83
CA SER A 216 -0.22 -10.69 -3.52
C SER A 216 0.09 -9.59 -4.52
N THR A 217 -0.84 -8.66 -4.68
CA THR A 217 -0.66 -7.44 -5.44
C THR A 217 -0.96 -6.23 -4.57
N SER A 218 -0.18 -5.17 -4.73
CA SER A 218 -0.47 -3.86 -4.15
C SER A 218 -0.08 -2.81 -5.18
N VAL A 219 -1.08 -2.25 -5.83
CA VAL A 219 -0.96 -1.22 -6.85
C VAL A 219 -1.40 0.09 -6.24
N LEU A 220 -0.49 1.06 -6.15
CA LEU A 220 -0.80 2.36 -5.61
C LEU A 220 -1.55 3.21 -6.65
N PRO A 221 -2.52 4.04 -6.22
CA PRO A 221 -3.25 4.92 -7.14
C PRO A 221 -2.36 6.07 -7.64
N HIS A 222 -2.66 6.55 -8.85
CA HIS A 222 -1.96 7.67 -9.50
C HIS A 222 -2.95 8.75 -9.93
N ASN A 223 -2.43 9.96 -10.14
CA ASN A 223 -3.25 11.10 -10.51
C ASN A 223 -3.82 10.96 -11.93
N PHE A 224 -5.12 11.24 -12.09
CA PHE A 224 -5.85 11.17 -13.34
C PHE A 224 -5.22 12.02 -14.47
N ASN A 225 -4.85 13.27 -14.17
CA ASN A 225 -4.28 14.17 -15.16
C ASN A 225 -2.87 13.75 -15.59
N GLU A 226 -2.06 13.30 -14.63
CA GLU A 226 -0.70 12.83 -14.89
C GLU A 226 -0.69 11.50 -15.66
N LEU A 227 -1.66 10.62 -15.41
CA LEU A 227 -1.84 9.41 -16.23
C LEU A 227 -2.12 9.74 -17.69
N ILE A 228 -3.04 10.67 -17.96
CA ILE A 228 -3.34 11.10 -19.33
C ILE A 228 -2.12 11.76 -19.99
N ASP A 229 -1.39 12.62 -19.26
CA ASP A 229 -0.17 13.24 -19.79
C ASP A 229 0.90 12.19 -20.11
N ALA A 230 1.01 11.15 -19.28
CA ALA A 230 1.94 10.06 -19.51
C ALA A 230 1.52 9.18 -20.71
N GLU A 231 0.22 8.91 -20.90
CA GLU A 231 -0.29 8.23 -22.10
C GLU A 231 0.03 9.02 -23.38
N ILE A 232 -0.19 10.33 -23.37
CA ILE A 232 0.17 11.22 -24.48
C ILE A 232 1.70 11.18 -24.72
N ALA A 233 2.50 11.21 -23.65
CA ALA A 233 3.95 11.12 -23.76
C ALA A 233 4.41 9.78 -24.39
N VAL A 234 3.76 8.66 -24.02
CA VAL A 234 4.03 7.35 -24.65
C VAL A 234 3.68 7.36 -26.15
N LEU A 235 2.52 7.94 -26.53
CA LEU A 235 2.10 8.07 -27.95
C LEU A 235 3.06 8.92 -28.76
N GLU A 236 3.62 9.97 -28.17
CA GLU A 236 4.62 10.85 -28.79
C GLU A 236 6.07 10.30 -28.68
N GLY A 237 6.30 9.18 -28.01
CA GLY A 237 7.63 8.62 -27.77
C GLY A 237 8.50 9.45 -26.82
N ARG A 238 7.92 10.28 -25.96
CA ARG A 238 8.60 11.08 -24.95
C ARG A 238 8.77 10.32 -23.62
N PRO A 239 9.83 10.60 -22.86
CA PRO A 239 9.96 10.08 -21.49
C PRO A 239 8.89 10.69 -20.57
N PHE A 240 8.49 9.94 -19.57
CA PHE A 240 7.54 10.35 -18.54
C PHE A 240 7.98 9.80 -17.18
N GLU A 241 7.52 10.44 -16.13
CA GLU A 241 7.64 9.98 -14.75
C GLU A 241 6.25 9.99 -14.11
N LEU A 242 5.94 8.92 -13.38
CA LEU A 242 4.67 8.78 -12.67
C LEU A 242 4.93 8.37 -11.23
N TYR A 243 4.30 9.08 -10.32
CA TYR A 243 4.34 8.81 -8.89
C TYR A 243 2.94 8.69 -8.32
N PRO A 244 2.75 7.88 -7.26
CA PRO A 244 1.45 7.72 -6.64
C PRO A 244 0.82 9.05 -6.21
N ASP A 245 -0.51 9.05 -6.18
CA ASP A 245 -1.32 10.14 -5.67
C ASP A 245 -2.47 9.56 -4.85
N PHE A 246 -2.54 9.94 -3.58
CA PHE A 246 -3.54 9.42 -2.66
C PHE A 246 -4.61 10.47 -2.39
N GLN A 247 -5.86 10.04 -2.38
CA GLN A 247 -7.02 10.90 -2.18
C GLN A 247 -6.98 11.66 -0.84
N GLN A 248 -6.37 11.06 0.20
CA GLN A 248 -6.21 11.68 1.52
C GLN A 248 -5.16 12.79 1.55
N GLY A 249 -4.30 12.90 0.54
CA GLY A 249 -3.18 13.82 0.50
C GLY A 249 -1.93 13.26 1.19
N ALA A 250 -1.30 14.05 2.06
CA ALA A 250 -0.07 13.76 2.79
C ALA A 250 1.24 14.04 2.00
N LEU A 251 2.36 14.07 2.72
CA LEU A 251 3.71 14.21 2.16
C LEU A 251 4.25 12.83 1.78
N MET A 252 4.90 12.72 0.63
CA MET A 252 5.38 11.43 0.11
C MET A 252 6.84 11.49 -0.35
N ASP A 253 7.64 10.54 0.12
CA ASP A 253 8.98 10.28 -0.39
C ASP A 253 8.94 9.10 -1.37
N VAL A 254 9.37 9.35 -2.59
CA VAL A 254 9.30 8.42 -3.73
C VAL A 254 10.66 7.81 -4.12
N ARG A 255 11.74 8.11 -3.39
CA ARG A 255 13.12 7.69 -3.77
C ARG A 255 13.29 6.18 -3.91
N GLU A 256 12.48 5.39 -3.25
CA GLU A 256 12.52 3.93 -3.28
C GLU A 256 11.30 3.33 -3.99
N TYR A 257 10.60 4.10 -4.85
CA TYR A 257 9.37 3.65 -5.51
C TYR A 257 9.61 2.61 -6.61
N GLU A 258 10.76 2.67 -7.30
CA GLU A 258 11.20 1.69 -8.30
C GLU A 258 10.14 1.35 -9.37
N ASP A 259 9.53 2.38 -9.97
CA ASP A 259 8.49 2.23 -11.01
C ASP A 259 7.33 1.27 -10.58
N GLY A 260 6.91 1.37 -9.29
CA GLY A 260 5.80 0.59 -8.75
C GLY A 260 6.14 -0.76 -8.16
N ASN A 261 7.44 -1.12 -8.04
CA ASN A 261 7.86 -2.38 -7.43
C ASN A 261 8.77 -2.17 -6.20
N GLY A 262 8.68 -1.02 -5.58
CA GLY A 262 9.44 -0.63 -4.41
C GLY A 262 8.54 -0.22 -3.26
N ARG A 263 8.86 0.91 -2.61
CA ARG A 263 8.07 1.46 -1.52
C ARG A 263 8.05 2.99 -1.52
N VAL A 264 7.03 3.56 -0.92
CA VAL A 264 6.93 4.99 -0.63
C VAL A 264 6.80 5.20 0.88
N ILE A 265 7.28 6.35 1.36
CA ILE A 265 7.06 6.77 2.75
C ILE A 265 6.06 7.91 2.72
N LEU A 266 4.96 7.74 3.45
CA LEU A 266 3.95 8.78 3.63
C LEU A 266 4.08 9.39 5.02
N ARG A 267 3.94 10.72 5.10
CA ARG A 267 3.86 11.47 6.36
C ARG A 267 2.61 12.32 6.39
N ALA A 268 1.95 12.35 7.54
CA ALA A 268 0.88 13.27 7.83
C ALA A 268 1.36 14.72 7.65
N LYS A 269 0.50 15.58 7.10
CA LYS A 269 0.75 17.02 7.03
C LYS A 269 0.31 17.64 8.34
N ILE A 270 1.26 18.18 9.09
CA ILE A 270 1.06 18.68 10.45
C ILE A 270 1.51 20.12 10.55
N ASP A 271 0.59 21.01 10.91
CA ASP A 271 0.87 22.41 11.17
C ASP A 271 1.15 22.64 12.64
N ILE A 272 2.02 23.62 12.94
CA ILE A 272 2.29 24.08 14.30
C ILE A 272 1.51 25.38 14.52
N ASP A 273 0.50 25.33 15.40
CA ASP A 273 -0.28 26.49 15.80
C ASP A 273 0.03 26.84 17.26
N GLY A 274 0.94 27.79 17.46
CA GLY A 274 1.42 28.19 18.77
C GLY A 274 2.08 27.05 19.52
N ARG A 275 1.34 26.40 20.40
CA ARG A 275 1.82 25.27 21.18
C ARG A 275 1.28 23.91 20.67
N ASP A 276 0.16 23.96 19.98
CA ASP A 276 -0.52 22.78 19.52
C ASP A 276 -0.02 22.34 18.14
N LEU A 277 -0.16 21.06 17.85
CA LEU A 277 0.08 20.45 16.54
C LEU A 277 -1.27 20.10 15.93
N ILE A 278 -1.52 20.57 14.72
CA ILE A 278 -2.78 20.29 14.01
C ILE A 278 -2.47 19.42 12.80
N ILE A 279 -2.99 18.20 12.81
CA ILE A 279 -2.87 17.27 11.68
C ILE A 279 -3.95 17.64 10.68
N ARG A 280 -3.54 18.01 9.45
CA ARG A 280 -4.42 18.43 8.35
C ARG A 280 -4.66 17.36 7.32
N GLU A 281 -3.68 16.49 7.09
CA GLU A 281 -3.78 15.36 6.17
C GLU A 281 -3.17 14.13 6.81
N ILE A 282 -3.79 12.98 6.59
CA ILE A 282 -3.35 11.69 7.14
C ILE A 282 -2.78 10.80 6.04
N PRO A 283 -1.81 9.93 6.36
CA PRO A 283 -1.30 8.97 5.40
C PRO A 283 -2.42 8.06 4.87
N ALA A 284 -2.33 7.67 3.60
CA ALA A 284 -3.21 6.67 3.02
C ALA A 284 -3.19 5.39 3.88
N THR A 285 -4.30 4.66 3.92
CA THR A 285 -4.54 3.49 4.77
C THR A 285 -4.79 3.78 6.26
N CYS A 286 -4.65 5.04 6.70
CA CYS A 286 -5.04 5.46 8.04
C CYS A 286 -6.40 6.18 8.02
N THR A 287 -7.13 6.06 9.11
CA THR A 287 -8.31 6.86 9.42
C THR A 287 -8.00 7.75 10.63
N SER A 288 -8.77 8.82 10.86
CA SER A 288 -8.57 9.68 12.02
C SER A 288 -8.64 8.89 13.33
N GLU A 289 -9.60 7.97 13.44
CA GLU A 289 -9.76 7.09 14.60
C GLU A 289 -8.53 6.20 14.81
N SER A 290 -8.05 5.52 13.77
CA SER A 290 -6.88 4.65 13.86
C SER A 290 -5.60 5.42 14.21
N LEU A 291 -5.46 6.64 13.69
CA LEU A 291 -4.32 7.52 13.97
C LEU A 291 -4.34 8.03 15.40
N VAL A 292 -5.50 8.48 15.90
CA VAL A 292 -5.67 8.87 17.31
C VAL A 292 -5.32 7.71 18.24
N ALA A 293 -5.84 6.52 17.98
CA ALA A 293 -5.52 5.33 18.75
C ALA A 293 -4.01 4.97 18.69
N SER A 294 -3.34 5.23 17.56
CA SER A 294 -1.88 5.05 17.43
C SER A 294 -1.11 6.07 18.29
N ILE A 295 -1.56 7.33 18.31
CA ILE A 295 -0.98 8.42 19.12
C ILE A 295 -1.17 8.11 20.60
N GLU A 296 -2.35 7.72 21.03
CA GLU A 296 -2.64 7.34 22.42
C GLU A 296 -1.78 6.17 22.89
N ARG A 297 -1.69 5.12 22.09
CA ARG A 297 -0.81 3.96 22.39
C ARG A 297 0.66 4.35 22.54
N ALA A 298 1.13 5.32 21.75
CA ALA A 298 2.51 5.84 21.86
C ALA A 298 2.68 6.68 23.15
N ALA A 299 1.66 7.44 23.55
CA ALA A 299 1.65 8.22 24.79
C ALA A 299 1.61 7.31 26.02
N GLU A 300 0.77 6.28 26.06
CA GLU A 300 0.70 5.27 27.12
C GLU A 300 2.04 4.55 27.32
N LYS A 301 2.69 4.19 26.22
CA LYS A 301 4.04 3.60 26.21
C LYS A 301 5.14 4.60 26.56
N ASN A 302 4.78 5.85 26.91
CA ASN A 302 5.71 6.93 27.22
C ASN A 302 6.73 7.25 26.12
N LYS A 303 6.39 6.98 24.86
CA LYS A 303 7.24 7.31 23.70
C LYS A 303 7.13 8.77 23.30
N ILE A 304 5.93 9.34 23.47
CA ILE A 304 5.61 10.76 23.27
C ILE A 304 5.00 11.34 24.54
N ARG A 305 5.06 12.67 24.67
CA ARG A 305 4.54 13.38 25.84
C ARG A 305 3.51 14.41 25.42
N ILE A 306 2.27 13.98 25.40
CA ILE A 306 1.11 14.79 25.05
C ILE A 306 0.17 14.95 26.25
N SER A 307 -0.59 16.01 26.30
CA SER A 307 -1.60 16.27 27.33
C SER A 307 -3.00 15.92 26.87
N SER A 308 -3.34 16.15 25.60
CA SER A 308 -4.61 15.74 24.96
C SER A 308 -4.43 15.48 23.48
N VAL A 309 -5.34 14.68 22.92
CA VAL A 309 -5.58 14.51 21.50
C VAL A 309 -7.08 14.71 21.30
N ASP A 310 -7.45 15.64 20.43
CA ASP A 310 -8.84 15.99 20.17
C ASP A 310 -9.09 15.87 18.66
N ASP A 311 -10.05 15.04 18.25
CA ASP A 311 -10.40 14.80 16.84
C ASP A 311 -11.64 15.64 16.46
N PHE A 312 -11.46 16.56 15.52
CA PHE A 312 -12.50 17.40 14.94
C PHE A 312 -12.78 17.06 13.47
N THR A 313 -12.30 15.92 13.01
CA THR A 313 -12.41 15.46 11.62
C THR A 313 -13.87 15.28 11.21
N THR A 314 -14.23 15.91 10.08
CA THR A 314 -15.56 15.78 9.47
C THR A 314 -15.43 15.43 7.98
N ASP A 315 -15.53 16.41 7.10
CA ASP A 315 -15.27 16.35 5.65
C ASP A 315 -13.80 16.60 5.30
N HIS A 316 -13.05 17.13 6.26
CA HIS A 316 -11.59 17.30 6.23
C HIS A 316 -10.97 16.85 7.55
N VAL A 317 -9.68 16.57 7.53
CA VAL A 317 -8.95 16.13 8.71
C VAL A 317 -8.58 17.33 9.58
N GLU A 318 -8.94 17.29 10.84
CA GLU A 318 -8.47 18.20 11.87
C GLU A 318 -8.30 17.46 13.20
N ILE A 319 -7.08 17.02 13.50
CA ILE A 319 -6.73 16.36 14.76
C ILE A 319 -5.75 17.27 15.49
N ARG A 320 -6.13 17.73 16.68
CA ARG A 320 -5.33 18.61 17.53
C ARG A 320 -4.59 17.81 18.58
N VAL A 321 -3.26 17.93 18.60
CA VAL A 321 -2.39 17.28 19.58
C VAL A 321 -1.71 18.35 20.43
N THR A 322 -1.99 18.36 21.74
CA THR A 322 -1.40 19.32 22.68
C THR A 322 -0.23 18.68 23.44
N PRO A 323 1.02 19.18 23.28
CA PRO A 323 2.18 18.70 24.02
C PRO A 323 2.08 18.92 25.53
N THR A 324 2.65 18.05 26.34
CA THR A 324 2.78 18.24 27.79
C THR A 324 3.70 19.43 28.09
N ARG A 325 3.47 20.13 29.19
CA ARG A 325 4.31 21.26 29.64
C ARG A 325 5.78 20.83 29.75
N GLY A 326 6.69 21.62 29.14
CA GLY A 326 8.13 21.34 29.11
C GLY A 326 8.64 20.64 27.88
N TYR A 327 7.75 20.29 26.93
CA TYR A 327 8.12 19.77 25.61
C TYR A 327 7.76 20.80 24.53
N THR A 328 8.63 20.90 23.53
CA THR A 328 8.38 21.79 22.40
C THR A 328 7.52 21.11 21.33
N PRO A 329 6.77 21.86 20.52
CA PRO A 329 6.01 21.31 19.40
C PRO A 329 6.89 20.49 18.44
N GLU A 330 8.11 20.96 18.14
CA GLU A 330 9.04 20.30 17.23
C GLU A 330 9.49 18.93 17.75
N GLN A 331 9.79 18.84 19.07
CA GLN A 331 10.14 17.56 19.68
C GLN A 331 8.97 16.57 19.63
N THR A 332 7.76 17.08 19.86
CA THR A 332 6.55 16.24 19.79
C THR A 332 6.26 15.82 18.34
N LEU A 333 6.46 16.70 17.37
CA LEU A 333 6.31 16.42 15.94
C LEU A 333 7.27 15.29 15.50
N GLN A 334 8.53 15.36 15.89
CA GLN A 334 9.49 14.29 15.63
C GLN A 334 9.06 12.96 16.28
N GLY A 335 8.53 13.02 17.51
CA GLY A 335 7.99 11.87 18.22
C GLY A 335 6.78 11.26 17.51
N LEU A 336 5.85 12.08 17.00
CA LEU A 336 4.68 11.61 16.22
C LEU A 336 5.12 10.87 14.97
N TYR A 337 6.03 11.43 14.18
CA TYR A 337 6.53 10.76 12.96
C TYR A 337 7.32 9.48 13.23
N MET A 338 7.90 9.34 14.43
CA MET A 338 8.73 8.19 14.77
C MET A 338 7.96 7.02 15.38
N TYR A 339 6.97 7.32 16.22
CA TYR A 339 6.34 6.32 17.09
C TYR A 339 4.87 6.09 16.79
N THR A 340 4.30 6.79 15.82
CA THR A 340 2.89 6.70 15.45
C THR A 340 2.71 6.53 13.95
N ASP A 341 1.48 6.26 13.54
CA ASP A 341 1.11 6.11 12.14
C ASP A 341 1.07 7.45 11.37
N CYS A 342 1.53 8.57 12.00
CA CYS A 342 1.80 9.82 11.28
C CYS A 342 2.89 9.68 10.22
N SER A 343 3.70 8.62 10.25
CA SER A 343 4.65 8.28 9.20
C SER A 343 4.63 6.78 8.96
N ILE A 344 4.21 6.37 7.77
CA ILE A 344 4.10 4.97 7.37
C ILE A 344 4.89 4.69 6.10
N SER A 345 5.29 3.44 5.91
CA SER A 345 5.91 2.98 4.68
C SER A 345 4.97 1.99 3.99
N ILE A 346 4.62 2.26 2.73
CA ILE A 346 3.75 1.41 1.91
C ILE A 346 4.59 0.79 0.81
N SER A 347 4.59 -0.54 0.75
CA SER A 347 5.26 -1.28 -0.32
C SER A 347 4.31 -1.46 -1.51
N SER A 348 4.81 -1.23 -2.71
CA SER A 348 4.11 -1.46 -3.97
C SER A 348 4.68 -2.70 -4.66
N ARG A 349 3.81 -3.51 -5.20
CA ARG A 349 4.14 -4.68 -6.02
C ARG A 349 3.00 -4.96 -6.99
N ILE A 350 3.24 -4.71 -8.25
CA ILE A 350 2.21 -4.82 -9.28
C ILE A 350 2.19 -6.25 -9.84
N VAL A 351 1.23 -7.04 -9.41
CA VAL A 351 0.92 -8.36 -9.98
C VAL A 351 -0.48 -8.28 -10.58
N VAL A 352 -0.63 -8.64 -11.84
CA VAL A 352 -1.88 -8.53 -12.61
C VAL A 352 -2.15 -9.76 -13.45
N ILE A 353 -3.39 -9.98 -13.81
CA ILE A 353 -3.74 -10.98 -14.83
C ILE A 353 -3.50 -10.35 -16.21
N CYS A 354 -2.62 -10.98 -16.97
CA CYS A 354 -2.29 -10.61 -18.33
C CYS A 354 -2.43 -11.86 -19.19
N ASP A 355 -3.32 -11.84 -20.19
CA ASP A 355 -3.60 -12.97 -21.06
C ASP A 355 -3.86 -14.28 -20.27
N ARG A 356 -4.70 -14.19 -19.23
CA ARG A 356 -5.09 -15.28 -18.30
C ARG A 356 -3.96 -15.83 -17.43
N LYS A 357 -2.85 -15.11 -17.26
CA LYS A 357 -1.72 -15.50 -16.41
C LYS A 357 -1.36 -14.37 -15.45
N PRO A 358 -0.99 -14.70 -14.20
CA PRO A 358 -0.45 -13.70 -13.30
C PRO A 358 0.95 -13.29 -13.74
N VAL A 359 1.17 -11.99 -13.92
CA VAL A 359 2.44 -11.39 -14.36
C VAL A 359 2.78 -10.22 -13.45
N GLN A 360 4.03 -10.11 -13.03
CA GLN A 360 4.53 -8.91 -12.37
C GLN A 360 4.95 -7.89 -13.42
N MET A 361 4.45 -6.67 -13.28
CA MET A 361 4.70 -5.55 -14.19
C MET A 361 5.19 -4.33 -13.42
N SER A 362 5.77 -3.37 -14.12
CA SER A 362 6.01 -2.02 -13.61
C SER A 362 4.89 -1.06 -14.05
N VAL A 363 4.82 0.13 -13.43
CA VAL A 363 3.86 1.18 -13.82
C VAL A 363 4.01 1.53 -15.29
N SER A 364 5.26 1.70 -15.74
CA SER A 364 5.56 2.01 -17.15
C SER A 364 5.11 0.92 -18.11
N GLN A 365 5.18 -0.36 -17.71
CA GLN A 365 4.72 -1.48 -18.55
C GLN A 365 3.19 -1.54 -18.62
N VAL A 366 2.49 -1.32 -17.49
CA VAL A 366 1.03 -1.25 -17.44
C VAL A 366 0.53 -0.10 -18.34
N LEU A 367 1.13 1.08 -18.21
CA LEU A 367 0.74 2.24 -19.00
C LEU A 367 0.94 2.02 -20.50
N LYS A 368 2.09 1.48 -20.91
CA LYS A 368 2.36 1.17 -22.32
C LYS A 368 1.36 0.18 -22.89
N ARG A 369 1.01 -0.87 -22.13
CA ARG A 369 -0.01 -1.84 -22.56
C ARG A 369 -1.38 -1.17 -22.69
N ASN A 370 -1.76 -0.29 -21.77
CA ASN A 370 -3.03 0.44 -21.87
C ASN A 370 -3.05 1.31 -23.13
N VAL A 371 -1.97 2.04 -23.44
CA VAL A 371 -1.86 2.86 -24.67
C VAL A 371 -1.98 2.01 -25.92
N GLU A 372 -1.33 0.83 -25.99
CA GLU A 372 -1.46 -0.10 -27.10
C GLU A 372 -2.93 -0.56 -27.28
N LYS A 373 -3.60 -0.88 -26.16
CA LYS A 373 -5.02 -1.25 -26.18
C LYS A 373 -5.92 -0.09 -26.59
N LEU A 374 -5.69 1.12 -26.07
CA LEU A 374 -6.41 2.33 -26.43
C LEU A 374 -6.38 2.54 -27.95
N VAL A 375 -5.19 2.52 -28.55
CA VAL A 375 -5.03 2.66 -30.01
C VAL A 375 -5.78 1.56 -30.74
N GLY A 376 -5.71 0.31 -30.25
CA GLY A 376 -6.44 -0.82 -30.80
C GLY A 376 -7.96 -0.65 -30.72
N TYR A 377 -8.48 -0.18 -29.59
CA TYR A 377 -9.92 0.08 -29.39
C TYR A 377 -10.40 1.20 -30.30
N LEU A 378 -9.72 2.35 -30.34
CA LEU A 378 -10.08 3.48 -31.21
C LEU A 378 -10.05 3.09 -32.70
N LYS A 379 -9.07 2.30 -33.12
CA LYS A 379 -9.01 1.77 -34.46
C LYS A 379 -10.22 0.90 -34.76
N ARG A 380 -10.54 -0.04 -33.89
CA ARG A 380 -11.66 -0.97 -34.07
C ARG A 380 -13.02 -0.26 -34.08
N GLU A 381 -13.22 0.72 -33.21
CA GLU A 381 -14.40 1.59 -33.20
C GLU A 381 -14.57 2.30 -34.54
N LEU A 382 -13.50 2.91 -35.03
CA LEU A 382 -13.53 3.61 -36.32
C LEU A 382 -13.76 2.66 -37.51
N GLU A 383 -13.24 1.44 -37.48
CA GLU A 383 -13.49 0.41 -38.52
C GLU A 383 -14.97 0.01 -38.53
N ILE A 384 -15.57 -0.26 -37.35
CA ILE A 384 -16.97 -0.60 -37.22
C ILE A 384 -17.86 0.57 -37.69
N ASP A 385 -17.52 1.78 -37.27
CA ASP A 385 -18.24 2.97 -37.71
C ASP A 385 -18.13 3.18 -39.22
N LEU A 386 -16.95 2.95 -39.82
CA LEU A 386 -16.76 3.01 -41.26
C LEU A 386 -17.64 2.00 -42.01
N ASP A 387 -17.68 0.76 -41.51
CA ASP A 387 -18.50 -0.29 -42.10
C ASP A 387 -19.99 0.07 -41.97
N ARG A 388 -20.45 0.57 -40.85
CA ARG A 388 -21.83 1.06 -40.65
C ARG A 388 -22.16 2.21 -41.59
N GLN A 389 -21.26 3.18 -41.76
CA GLN A 389 -21.47 4.28 -42.69
C GLN A 389 -21.45 3.79 -44.15
N ASN A 390 -20.58 2.86 -44.52
CA ASN A 390 -20.54 2.26 -45.86
C ASN A 390 -21.83 1.49 -46.15
N GLU A 391 -22.34 0.68 -45.24
CA GLU A 391 -23.64 -0.03 -45.39
C GLU A 391 -24.80 0.95 -45.52
N LEU A 392 -24.81 2.02 -44.70
CA LEU A 392 -25.84 3.06 -44.79
C LEU A 392 -25.76 3.81 -46.14
N HIS A 393 -24.55 4.13 -46.58
CA HIS A 393 -24.33 4.73 -47.91
C HIS A 393 -24.83 3.82 -49.04
N HIS A 394 -24.46 2.52 -48.97
CA HIS A 394 -24.91 1.52 -49.95
C HIS A 394 -26.45 1.42 -50.00
N ALA A 395 -27.11 1.28 -48.85
CA ALA A 395 -28.56 1.20 -48.76
C ALA A 395 -29.28 2.45 -49.31
N LYS A 396 -28.73 3.65 -49.02
CA LYS A 396 -29.30 4.91 -49.52
C LYS A 396 -29.06 5.10 -51.00
N THR A 397 -27.91 4.70 -51.51
CA THR A 397 -27.59 4.73 -52.95
C THR A 397 -28.48 3.76 -53.70
N LEU A 398 -28.71 2.55 -53.19
CA LEU A 398 -29.64 1.60 -53.78
C LEU A 398 -31.08 2.16 -53.82
N ALA A 399 -31.53 2.77 -52.72
CA ALA A 399 -32.86 3.40 -52.69
C ALA A 399 -32.98 4.53 -53.71
N GLN A 400 -31.94 5.37 -53.89
CA GLN A 400 -31.93 6.44 -54.87
C GLN A 400 -32.03 5.86 -56.28
N ILE A 401 -31.18 4.90 -56.67
CA ILE A 401 -31.21 4.26 -58.00
C ILE A 401 -32.55 3.60 -58.23
N PHE A 402 -33.10 2.91 -57.22
CA PHE A 402 -34.39 2.20 -57.34
C PHE A 402 -35.55 3.12 -57.61
N PHE A 403 -35.61 4.30 -56.99
CA PHE A 403 -36.68 5.29 -57.19
C PHE A 403 -36.45 6.17 -58.42
N GLU A 404 -35.24 6.69 -58.62
CA GLU A 404 -34.93 7.56 -59.80
C GLU A 404 -35.15 6.85 -61.14
N ASN A 405 -34.72 5.57 -61.21
CA ASN A 405 -34.87 4.76 -62.41
C ASN A 405 -36.19 3.98 -62.48
N ARG A 406 -37.08 4.24 -61.48
CA ARG A 406 -38.44 3.63 -61.43
C ARG A 406 -38.45 2.11 -61.52
N ILE A 407 -37.42 1.45 -60.92
CA ILE A 407 -37.27 0.00 -60.95
C ILE A 407 -38.48 -0.66 -60.26
N TYR A 408 -39.05 -0.02 -59.26
CA TYR A 408 -40.25 -0.46 -58.56
C TYR A 408 -41.45 -0.72 -59.52
N LYS A 409 -41.53 -0.07 -60.68
CA LYS A 409 -42.62 -0.30 -61.64
C LYS A 409 -42.54 -1.67 -62.31
N LYS A 410 -41.38 -2.29 -62.39
CA LYS A 410 -41.20 -3.61 -62.96
C LYS A 410 -41.73 -4.72 -62.04
N ILE A 411 -41.85 -4.42 -60.75
CA ILE A 411 -42.34 -5.36 -59.73
C ILE A 411 -43.84 -5.54 -59.84
N GLU A 412 -44.58 -4.54 -60.39
CA GLU A 412 -46.07 -4.61 -60.57
C GLU A 412 -46.50 -5.79 -61.48
N GLU A 413 -45.57 -6.30 -62.28
CA GLU A 413 -45.85 -7.41 -63.25
C GLU A 413 -45.36 -8.77 -62.74
N CYS A 414 -44.66 -8.83 -61.59
CA CYS A 414 -44.08 -10.06 -61.01
C CYS A 414 -45.18 -10.90 -60.34
N ARG A 415 -45.08 -12.23 -60.49
CA ARG A 415 -46.04 -13.17 -59.92
C ARG A 415 -45.61 -13.89 -58.67
N ASN A 416 -44.31 -13.88 -58.42
CA ASN A 416 -43.70 -14.52 -57.24
C ASN A 416 -42.44 -13.76 -56.81
N GLN A 417 -41.97 -14.02 -55.59
CA GLN A 417 -40.80 -13.36 -54.96
C GLN A 417 -39.50 -13.61 -55.73
N GLU A 418 -39.34 -14.75 -56.39
CA GLU A 418 -38.17 -15.05 -57.23
C GLU A 418 -38.12 -14.17 -58.48
N GLU A 419 -39.25 -13.83 -59.05
CA GLU A 419 -39.36 -12.90 -60.18
C GLU A 419 -39.07 -11.47 -59.71
N GLU A 420 -39.55 -11.07 -58.52
CA GLU A 420 -39.24 -9.76 -57.93
C GLU A 420 -37.74 -9.57 -57.75
N TYR A 421 -37.07 -10.55 -57.09
CA TYR A 421 -35.62 -10.48 -56.95
C TYR A 421 -34.91 -10.36 -58.30
N ARG A 422 -35.27 -11.16 -59.29
CA ARG A 422 -34.62 -11.16 -60.59
C ARG A 422 -34.81 -9.84 -61.31
N GLU A 423 -36.01 -9.27 -61.30
CA GLU A 423 -36.29 -8.00 -61.92
C GLU A 423 -35.60 -6.82 -61.22
N VAL A 424 -35.54 -6.83 -59.91
CA VAL A 424 -34.77 -5.81 -59.13
C VAL A 424 -33.28 -5.92 -59.44
N HIS A 425 -32.71 -7.12 -59.38
CA HIS A 425 -31.29 -7.32 -59.70
C HIS A 425 -30.97 -6.91 -61.11
N THR A 426 -31.82 -7.26 -62.08
CA THR A 426 -31.66 -6.88 -63.46
C THR A 426 -31.79 -5.34 -63.65
N GLY A 427 -32.68 -4.71 -62.91
CA GLY A 427 -32.86 -3.25 -62.89
C GLY A 427 -31.69 -2.49 -62.33
N LEU A 428 -31.03 -3.07 -61.33
CA LEU A 428 -29.87 -2.51 -60.62
C LEU A 428 -28.53 -2.80 -61.34
N ALA A 429 -28.45 -3.86 -62.16
CA ALA A 429 -27.21 -4.30 -62.82
C ALA A 429 -26.50 -3.20 -63.62
N PRO A 430 -27.16 -2.27 -64.39
CA PRO A 430 -26.47 -1.17 -65.09
C PRO A 430 -25.73 -0.20 -64.09
N PHE A 431 -26.12 -0.13 -62.86
CA PHE A 431 -25.63 0.83 -61.88
C PHE A 431 -24.61 0.22 -60.88
N ARG A 432 -24.16 -1.01 -61.12
CA ARG A 432 -23.22 -1.74 -60.25
C ARG A 432 -21.95 -0.93 -59.94
N ASN A 433 -21.48 -0.12 -60.89
CA ASN A 433 -20.30 0.71 -60.73
C ASN A 433 -20.46 1.86 -59.71
N LEU A 434 -21.71 2.19 -59.35
CA LEU A 434 -22.03 3.21 -58.32
C LEU A 434 -22.20 2.61 -56.93
N LEU A 435 -22.18 1.29 -56.81
CA LEU A 435 -22.39 0.57 -55.58
C LEU A 435 -21.06 0.15 -54.94
N LEU A 436 -21.00 0.17 -53.62
CA LEU A 436 -19.80 -0.22 -52.85
C LEU A 436 -19.57 -1.74 -52.89
N ARG A 437 -20.64 -2.53 -52.95
CA ARG A 437 -20.64 -3.99 -53.03
C ARG A 437 -21.77 -4.52 -53.93
N ASP A 438 -21.75 -5.82 -54.18
CA ASP A 438 -22.84 -6.46 -54.89
C ASP A 438 -24.13 -6.44 -54.07
N VAL A 439 -25.26 -6.35 -54.76
CA VAL A 439 -26.59 -6.34 -54.17
C VAL A 439 -26.98 -7.75 -53.75
N THR A 440 -27.37 -7.92 -52.51
CA THR A 440 -27.88 -9.18 -51.95
C THR A 440 -29.43 -9.22 -51.98
N ASN A 441 -30.02 -10.40 -51.79
CA ASN A 441 -31.47 -10.53 -51.70
C ASN A 441 -32.00 -9.79 -50.46
N GLU A 442 -31.24 -9.73 -49.38
CA GLU A 442 -31.58 -8.95 -48.19
C GLU A 442 -31.66 -7.43 -48.47
N ASP A 443 -30.80 -6.94 -49.37
CA ASP A 443 -30.86 -5.54 -49.77
C ASP A 443 -32.12 -5.27 -50.61
N VAL A 444 -32.52 -6.25 -51.45
CA VAL A 444 -33.76 -6.17 -52.22
C VAL A 444 -34.96 -6.18 -51.26
N ASP A 445 -35.00 -7.03 -50.26
CA ASP A 445 -36.06 -7.05 -49.25
C ASP A 445 -36.16 -5.71 -48.51
N LYS A 446 -35.03 -5.13 -48.13
CA LYS A 446 -34.98 -3.79 -47.49
C LYS A 446 -35.48 -2.69 -48.46
N LEU A 447 -35.21 -2.80 -49.76
CA LEU A 447 -35.73 -1.87 -50.76
C LEU A 447 -37.23 -1.99 -50.92
N LEU A 448 -37.76 -3.23 -51.01
CA LEU A 448 -39.19 -3.52 -51.17
C LEU A 448 -40.01 -3.12 -49.92
N ALA A 449 -39.40 -3.16 -48.76
CA ALA A 449 -40.01 -2.70 -47.51
C ALA A 449 -40.11 -1.17 -47.38
N LEU A 450 -39.49 -0.39 -48.31
CA LEU A 450 -39.51 1.06 -48.24
C LEU A 450 -40.91 1.61 -48.58
N PRO A 451 -41.44 2.55 -47.77
CA PRO A 451 -42.78 3.14 -48.01
C PRO A 451 -42.84 3.86 -49.35
N VAL A 452 -43.93 3.67 -50.11
CA VAL A 452 -44.21 4.33 -51.39
C VAL A 452 -44.12 5.88 -51.33
N ARG A 453 -44.36 6.43 -50.12
CA ARG A 453 -44.21 7.87 -49.87
C ARG A 453 -42.82 8.42 -50.21
N ARG A 454 -41.75 7.58 -50.17
CA ARG A 454 -40.36 7.99 -50.51
C ARG A 454 -40.13 8.25 -52.01
N ILE A 455 -41.10 8.07 -52.85
CA ILE A 455 -41.07 8.41 -54.29
C ILE A 455 -41.18 9.93 -54.54
N ALA A 456 -41.61 10.69 -53.53
CA ALA A 456 -41.78 12.14 -53.67
C ALA A 456 -40.41 12.83 -53.91
N ARG A 457 -40.42 13.86 -54.76
CA ARG A 457 -39.22 14.62 -55.14
C ARG A 457 -38.49 15.21 -53.94
N PHE A 458 -39.22 15.63 -52.95
CA PHE A 458 -38.70 16.12 -51.69
C PHE A 458 -37.85 15.06 -50.94
N ASP A 459 -38.30 13.79 -50.93
CA ASP A 459 -37.60 12.71 -50.28
C ASP A 459 -36.30 12.31 -51.02
N ILE A 460 -36.25 12.46 -52.34
CA ILE A 460 -35.07 12.23 -53.20
C ILE A 460 -34.00 13.29 -52.88
N GLU A 461 -34.38 14.58 -52.84
CA GLU A 461 -33.45 15.67 -52.51
C GLU A 461 -32.87 15.50 -51.09
N LYS A 462 -33.73 15.12 -50.14
CA LYS A 462 -33.30 14.81 -48.76
C LYS A 462 -32.32 13.63 -48.70
N ASN A 463 -32.60 12.56 -49.47
CA ASN A 463 -31.70 11.40 -49.55
C ASN A 463 -30.33 11.77 -50.12
N GLN A 464 -30.29 12.64 -51.12
CA GLN A 464 -29.04 13.16 -51.68
C GLN A 464 -28.23 13.99 -50.65
N GLN A 465 -28.91 14.78 -49.81
CA GLN A 465 -28.26 15.52 -48.75
C GLN A 465 -27.68 14.57 -47.67
N GLU A 466 -28.47 13.58 -47.29
CA GLU A 466 -28.04 12.56 -46.30
C GLU A 466 -26.83 11.76 -46.84
N LEU A 467 -26.80 11.43 -48.14
CA LEU A 467 -25.62 10.78 -48.77
C LEU A 467 -24.36 11.65 -48.67
N ARG A 468 -24.47 12.97 -48.95
CA ARG A 468 -23.33 13.89 -48.80
C ARG A 468 -22.82 13.93 -47.35
N GLU A 469 -23.73 13.95 -46.37
CA GLU A 469 -23.37 13.95 -44.96
C GLU A 469 -22.66 12.64 -44.54
N ILE A 470 -23.11 11.49 -45.12
CA ILE A 470 -22.46 10.19 -44.92
C ILE A 470 -21.07 10.18 -45.55
N ASP A 471 -20.92 10.69 -46.76
CA ASP A 471 -19.64 10.80 -47.45
C ASP A 471 -18.64 11.66 -46.67
N GLU A 472 -19.09 12.75 -46.05
CA GLU A 472 -18.26 13.60 -45.23
C GLU A 472 -17.85 12.85 -43.92
N LYS A 473 -18.75 12.09 -43.31
CA LYS A 473 -18.44 11.22 -42.15
C LYS A 473 -17.42 10.17 -42.54
N ILE A 474 -17.61 9.46 -43.65
CA ILE A 474 -16.65 8.46 -44.15
C ILE A 474 -15.26 9.08 -44.39
N LYS A 475 -15.20 10.28 -44.98
CA LYS A 475 -13.93 10.99 -45.15
C LYS A 475 -13.27 11.32 -43.81
N LYS A 476 -14.03 11.80 -42.84
CA LYS A 476 -13.52 12.10 -41.48
C LYS A 476 -13.02 10.83 -40.78
N ILE A 477 -13.76 9.72 -40.85
CA ILE A 477 -13.37 8.44 -40.27
C ILE A 477 -12.08 7.92 -40.92
N ARG A 478 -11.98 7.95 -42.27
CA ARG A 478 -10.77 7.54 -42.98
C ARG A 478 -9.57 8.42 -42.61
N HIS A 479 -9.77 9.73 -42.46
CA HIS A 479 -8.74 10.64 -41.99
C HIS A 479 -8.24 10.28 -40.57
N LYS A 480 -9.17 10.00 -39.65
CA LYS A 480 -8.83 9.54 -38.27
C LYS A 480 -8.07 8.21 -38.32
N LEU A 481 -8.45 7.26 -39.14
CA LEU A 481 -7.76 5.97 -39.31
C LEU A 481 -6.32 6.12 -39.83
N THR A 482 -6.10 7.09 -40.77
CA THR A 482 -4.76 7.37 -41.29
C THR A 482 -3.87 8.13 -40.32
N HIS A 483 -4.46 8.89 -39.39
CA HIS A 483 -3.78 9.68 -38.37
C HIS A 483 -4.22 9.23 -36.95
N LEU A 484 -4.10 7.90 -36.72
CA LEU A 484 -4.68 7.27 -35.53
C LEU A 484 -4.04 7.73 -34.22
N ILE A 485 -2.74 8.00 -34.24
CA ILE A 485 -2.01 8.50 -33.03
C ILE A 485 -2.46 9.92 -32.70
N ASP A 486 -2.55 10.81 -33.67
CA ASP A 486 -3.03 12.17 -33.46
C ASP A 486 -4.48 12.19 -32.97
N TYR A 487 -5.31 11.26 -33.51
CA TYR A 487 -6.67 11.07 -33.02
C TYR A 487 -6.70 10.59 -31.55
N ALA A 488 -5.89 9.62 -31.20
CA ALA A 488 -5.80 9.14 -29.81
C ALA A 488 -5.37 10.26 -28.82
N ILE A 489 -4.39 11.07 -29.22
CA ILE A 489 -3.96 12.23 -28.43
C ILE A 489 -5.10 13.24 -28.27
N SER A 490 -5.84 13.53 -29.35
CA SER A 490 -6.99 14.43 -29.30
C SER A 490 -8.08 13.95 -28.36
N GLU A 491 -8.43 12.66 -28.40
CA GLU A 491 -9.42 12.05 -27.50
C GLU A 491 -8.97 12.16 -26.03
N LEU A 492 -7.71 11.83 -25.72
CA LEU A 492 -7.16 11.96 -24.37
C LEU A 492 -7.20 13.41 -23.88
N GLN A 493 -6.87 14.38 -24.75
CA GLN A 493 -6.95 15.81 -24.41
C GLN A 493 -8.38 16.28 -24.16
N GLU A 494 -9.35 15.79 -24.91
CA GLU A 494 -10.77 16.09 -24.70
C GLU A 494 -11.26 15.52 -23.36
N ILE A 495 -10.86 14.28 -23.01
CA ILE A 495 -11.16 13.66 -21.71
C ILE A 495 -10.56 14.49 -20.57
N LYS A 496 -9.29 14.86 -20.69
CA LYS A 496 -8.61 15.69 -19.69
C LYS A 496 -9.29 17.05 -19.52
N LYS A 497 -9.65 17.70 -20.60
CA LYS A 497 -10.37 18.98 -20.59
C LYS A 497 -11.75 18.86 -19.93
N LYS A 498 -12.46 17.74 -20.16
CA LYS A 498 -13.83 17.53 -19.64
C LYS A 498 -13.87 17.16 -18.17
N TYR A 499 -12.91 16.36 -17.71
CA TYR A 499 -12.95 15.76 -16.37
C TYR A 499 -11.78 16.14 -15.47
N GLY A 500 -10.65 16.61 -16.03
CA GLY A 500 -9.41 16.77 -15.28
C GLY A 500 -9.48 17.75 -14.11
N SER A 501 -10.34 18.77 -14.18
CA SER A 501 -10.56 19.71 -13.06
C SER A 501 -11.11 19.05 -11.80
N ASN A 502 -11.74 17.87 -11.95
CA ASN A 502 -12.31 17.12 -10.83
C ASN A 502 -11.27 16.31 -10.06
N PHE A 503 -10.06 16.18 -10.59
CA PHE A 503 -9.06 15.26 -10.05
C PHE A 503 -7.68 15.96 -9.90
N PRO A 504 -7.59 17.02 -9.09
CA PRO A 504 -6.31 17.67 -8.79
C PRO A 504 -5.41 16.69 -8.01
N ARG A 505 -4.07 16.86 -8.13
CA ARG A 505 -3.12 16.11 -7.31
C ARG A 505 -3.26 16.53 -5.85
N ARG A 506 -3.24 15.55 -4.95
CA ARG A 506 -3.39 15.77 -3.50
C ARG A 506 -2.08 15.51 -2.74
N THR A 507 -1.34 14.48 -3.11
CA THR A 507 -0.12 14.08 -2.40
C THR A 507 1.05 14.94 -2.84
N GLU A 508 1.72 15.57 -1.90
CA GLU A 508 2.91 16.38 -2.15
C GLU A 508 4.18 15.52 -2.12
N ILE A 509 5.01 15.63 -3.15
CA ILE A 509 6.28 14.87 -3.22
C ILE A 509 7.37 15.67 -2.53
N GLU A 510 7.94 15.10 -1.47
CA GLU A 510 8.99 15.73 -0.69
C GLU A 510 10.07 14.71 -0.30
N LYS A 511 11.32 15.17 -0.19
CA LYS A 511 12.40 14.35 0.36
C LYS A 511 12.28 14.30 1.87
N ILE A 512 11.89 13.16 2.37
CA ILE A 512 11.72 12.93 3.80
C ILE A 512 13.06 12.57 4.42
N GLU A 513 13.58 13.43 5.29
CA GLU A 513 14.78 13.11 6.06
C GLU A 513 14.47 12.03 7.10
N GLN A 514 15.42 11.08 7.23
CA GLN A 514 15.30 10.06 8.26
C GLN A 514 15.55 10.71 9.62
N ILE A 515 14.60 10.62 10.52
CA ILE A 515 14.74 11.11 11.89
C ILE A 515 15.72 10.18 12.61
N ASP A 516 16.80 10.77 13.19
CA ASP A 516 17.67 10.00 14.07
C ASP A 516 16.91 9.56 15.32
N ARG A 517 16.58 8.28 15.36
CA ARG A 517 15.82 7.65 16.46
C ARG A 517 16.46 7.88 17.81
N LYS A 518 17.77 7.99 17.85
CA LYS A 518 18.52 8.19 19.11
C LYS A 518 18.42 9.64 19.57
N ALA A 519 18.45 10.60 18.65
CA ALA A 519 18.35 12.03 18.97
C ALA A 519 16.93 12.42 19.40
N ALA A 520 15.90 11.83 18.76
CA ALA A 520 14.51 12.14 19.03
C ALA A 520 13.91 11.35 20.22
N ALA A 521 14.60 10.30 20.72
CA ALA A 521 14.13 9.50 21.84
C ALA A 521 14.12 10.30 23.15
N LEU A 522 13.00 10.22 23.86
CA LEU A 522 12.84 10.91 25.15
C LEU A 522 13.75 10.31 26.24
N ASN A 523 14.52 11.17 26.92
CA ASN A 523 15.28 10.79 28.10
C ASN A 523 14.32 10.68 29.31
N ASN A 524 13.53 9.61 29.39
CA ASN A 524 12.49 9.42 30.40
C ASN A 524 12.69 8.20 31.31
N ILE A 525 13.68 7.38 31.01
CA ILE A 525 13.97 6.16 31.77
C ILE A 525 14.97 6.52 32.86
N LYS A 526 14.58 6.31 34.15
CA LYS A 526 15.42 6.53 35.32
C LYS A 526 15.97 5.18 35.78
N VAL A 527 17.27 5.01 35.72
CA VAL A 527 17.98 3.81 36.19
C VAL A 527 18.66 4.14 37.50
N GLY A 528 18.21 3.51 38.59
CA GLY A 528 18.83 3.63 39.88
C GLY A 528 20.03 2.66 40.04
N TRP A 529 21.08 3.10 40.76
CA TRP A 529 22.21 2.27 41.09
C TRP A 529 22.44 2.27 42.62
N GLU A 530 22.24 1.11 43.24
CA GLU A 530 22.50 0.94 44.66
C GLU A 530 23.91 0.37 44.89
N ARG A 531 24.84 1.25 45.17
CA ARG A 531 26.29 0.91 45.34
C ARG A 531 26.57 -0.14 46.42
N ARG A 532 25.72 -0.20 47.48
CA ARG A 532 25.92 -1.10 48.60
C ARG A 532 25.58 -2.54 48.27
N THR A 533 24.48 -2.75 47.60
CA THR A 533 23.97 -4.08 47.25
C THR A 533 24.45 -4.56 45.88
N GLY A 534 24.83 -3.65 44.99
CA GLY A 534 25.26 -3.95 43.63
C GLY A 534 24.09 -4.19 42.64
N TYR A 535 22.88 -3.77 43.00
CA TYR A 535 21.73 -3.80 42.13
C TYR A 535 21.61 -2.51 41.34
N VAL A 536 21.20 -2.66 40.08
CA VAL A 536 20.85 -1.57 39.17
C VAL A 536 19.51 -1.88 38.54
N GLY A 537 18.74 -0.87 38.15
CA GLY A 537 17.47 -1.10 37.43
C GLY A 537 16.51 0.07 37.49
N THR A 538 15.45 -0.04 36.72
CA THR A 538 14.41 1.01 36.62
C THR A 538 13.53 1.07 37.86
N GLY A 539 13.42 -0.05 38.61
CA GLY A 539 12.69 -0.15 39.87
C GLY A 539 13.55 0.13 41.12
N ILE A 540 14.86 0.40 41.01
CA ILE A 540 15.75 0.65 42.12
C ILE A 540 15.64 2.12 42.55
N LYS A 541 15.23 2.33 43.80
CA LYS A 541 15.22 3.65 44.45
C LYS A 541 16.60 3.92 45.05
N SER A 542 17.34 4.81 44.45
CA SER A 542 18.67 5.22 44.89
C SER A 542 18.88 6.71 44.63
N ASP A 543 19.83 7.32 45.33
CA ASP A 543 20.26 8.70 45.10
C ASP A 543 21.11 8.79 43.79
N ASP A 544 21.78 7.71 43.43
CA ASP A 544 22.50 7.60 42.15
C ASP A 544 21.52 7.19 41.02
N ILE A 545 20.94 8.18 40.32
CA ILE A 545 20.00 7.99 39.23
C ILE A 545 20.66 8.42 37.92
N ILE A 546 20.59 7.57 36.90
CA ILE A 546 21.01 7.86 35.55
C ILE A 546 19.73 8.01 34.69
N VAL A 547 19.60 9.11 33.99
CA VAL A 547 18.49 9.38 33.08
C VAL A 547 18.90 8.98 31.66
N CYS A 548 18.15 8.07 31.07
CA CYS A 548 18.45 7.44 29.80
C CYS A 548 17.22 7.44 28.87
N ASN A 549 17.44 7.15 27.60
CA ASN A 549 16.42 6.73 26.65
C ASN A 549 16.59 5.23 26.34
N GLU A 550 15.65 4.66 25.58
CA GLU A 550 15.66 3.23 25.24
C GLU A 550 16.82 2.76 24.36
N TYR A 551 17.47 3.68 23.65
CA TYR A 551 18.61 3.40 22.76
C TYR A 551 19.94 3.57 23.46
N ASP A 552 19.95 4.12 24.67
CA ASP A 552 21.17 4.32 25.44
C ASP A 552 21.75 3.00 25.90
N ARG A 553 23.05 2.98 26.02
CA ARG A 553 23.82 1.87 26.55
C ARG A 553 24.44 2.27 27.85
N LEU A 554 24.63 1.32 28.76
CA LEU A 554 25.15 1.56 30.08
C LEU A 554 26.52 0.92 30.24
N LEU A 555 27.48 1.72 30.69
CA LEU A 555 28.85 1.29 30.96
C LEU A 555 28.99 0.89 32.43
N CYS A 556 29.41 -0.35 32.63
CA CYS A 556 29.64 -0.93 33.93
C CYS A 556 31.16 -1.16 34.14
N ILE A 557 31.75 -0.57 35.16
CA ILE A 557 33.20 -0.69 35.43
C ILE A 557 33.39 -1.21 36.84
N GLU A 558 34.21 -2.25 36.99
CA GLU A 558 34.57 -2.82 38.27
C GLU A 558 35.91 -2.25 38.78
N LYS A 559 36.13 -2.37 40.08
CA LYS A 559 37.42 -1.99 40.74
C LYS A 559 38.61 -2.83 40.25
N SER A 560 38.36 -4.00 39.72
CA SER A 560 39.34 -4.88 39.06
C SER A 560 39.86 -4.34 37.72
N GLY A 561 39.24 -3.29 37.21
CA GLY A 561 39.49 -2.75 35.86
C GLY A 561 38.75 -3.48 34.75
N LYS A 562 37.89 -4.45 35.06
CA LYS A 562 36.98 -5.03 34.13
C LYS A 562 35.88 -4.04 33.80
N TYR A 563 35.43 -4.00 32.53
CA TYR A 563 34.26 -3.23 32.09
C TYR A 563 33.46 -4.01 31.08
N LYS A 564 32.16 -3.72 31.03
CA LYS A 564 31.27 -4.16 29.97
C LYS A 564 30.25 -3.07 29.67
N VAL A 565 29.78 -3.06 28.43
CA VAL A 565 28.66 -2.22 28.01
C VAL A 565 27.43 -3.09 27.85
N ILE A 566 26.36 -2.72 28.50
CA ILE A 566 25.08 -3.46 28.52
C ILE A 566 23.99 -2.63 27.85
N PRO A 567 22.96 -3.27 27.28
CA PRO A 567 21.77 -2.57 26.85
C PRO A 567 21.00 -1.99 28.05
N MET A 568 19.86 -1.38 27.80
CA MET A 568 18.99 -0.90 28.86
C MET A 568 18.61 -2.04 29.84
N VAL A 569 18.62 -1.72 31.11
CA VAL A 569 18.40 -2.72 32.19
C VAL A 569 16.91 -2.91 32.50
N PRO A 570 16.50 -4.12 32.96
CA PRO A 570 15.18 -4.39 33.49
C PRO A 570 14.92 -3.66 34.80
N GLU A 571 13.77 -3.91 35.43
CA GLU A 571 13.45 -3.33 36.74
C GLU A 571 14.54 -3.55 37.79
N LYS A 572 15.17 -4.73 37.82
CA LYS A 572 16.22 -5.07 38.78
C LYS A 572 17.21 -6.06 38.15
N LEU A 573 18.50 -5.66 38.17
CA LEU A 573 19.62 -6.47 37.70
C LEU A 573 20.74 -6.44 38.71
N PHE A 574 21.30 -7.59 39.04
CA PHE A 574 22.48 -7.69 39.92
C PHE A 574 23.76 -7.65 39.12
N LEU A 575 24.60 -6.62 39.28
CA LEU A 575 25.88 -6.46 38.61
C LEU A 575 27.09 -6.55 39.55
N GLY A 576 26.87 -6.77 40.83
CA GLY A 576 27.92 -6.80 41.80
C GLY A 576 28.45 -5.41 42.21
N LYS A 577 29.63 -5.38 42.86
CA LYS A 577 30.24 -4.12 43.32
C LYS A 577 30.97 -3.40 42.17
N LEU A 578 30.26 -2.51 41.53
CA LEU A 578 30.82 -1.64 40.49
C LEU A 578 31.64 -0.51 41.10
N TYR A 579 32.69 -0.09 40.47
CA TYR A 579 33.42 1.11 40.71
C TYR A 579 32.73 2.34 40.14
N ASP A 580 32.23 2.21 38.91
CA ASP A 580 31.51 3.24 38.18
C ASP A 580 30.40 2.62 37.34
N PHE A 581 29.28 3.33 37.25
CA PHE A 581 28.11 2.97 36.43
C PHE A 581 27.54 4.24 35.83
N ARG A 582 27.49 4.31 34.53
CA ARG A 582 27.06 5.50 33.78
C ARG A 582 26.49 5.19 32.41
N LYS A 583 25.90 6.18 31.79
CA LYS A 583 25.56 6.15 30.37
C LYS A 583 26.84 6.06 29.55
N TYR A 584 26.89 5.15 28.59
CA TYR A 584 28.00 5.02 27.65
C TYR A 584 27.98 6.17 26.65
N ASP A 585 29.14 6.77 26.50
CA ASP A 585 29.42 7.78 25.50
C ASP A 585 30.79 7.46 24.86
N ALA A 586 30.81 7.42 23.52
CA ALA A 586 32.01 7.05 22.78
C ALA A 586 33.12 8.12 22.84
N GLU A 587 32.72 9.38 23.01
CA GLU A 587 33.63 10.52 23.03
C GLU A 587 34.29 10.74 24.40
N THR A 588 33.72 10.11 25.44
CA THR A 588 34.26 10.24 26.79
C THR A 588 35.70 9.71 26.88
N GLN A 589 36.64 10.58 27.23
CA GLN A 589 38.05 10.25 27.50
C GLN A 589 38.27 10.10 28.99
N PHE A 590 38.52 8.89 29.43
CA PHE A 590 38.76 8.57 30.83
C PHE A 590 40.21 8.81 31.23
N GLY A 591 40.42 9.50 32.37
CA GLY A 591 41.65 9.49 33.11
C GLY A 591 41.69 8.28 34.04
N VAL A 592 42.71 7.44 33.93
CA VAL A 592 42.80 6.17 34.64
C VAL A 592 44.11 6.07 35.40
N ILE A 593 44.04 5.90 36.73
CA ILE A 593 45.21 5.54 37.58
C ILE A 593 44.92 4.17 38.15
N TYR A 594 45.88 3.27 38.03
CA TYR A 594 45.78 1.92 38.54
C TYR A 594 47.06 1.44 39.19
N ARG A 595 46.90 0.53 40.14
CA ARG A 595 47.99 -0.13 40.84
C ARG A 595 48.18 -1.55 40.35
N GLU A 596 49.39 -1.94 40.03
CA GLU A 596 49.79 -3.32 39.74
C GLU A 596 49.94 -4.11 41.03
N ASN A 597 49.12 -5.15 41.24
CA ASN A 597 49.08 -5.89 42.52
C ASN A 597 50.41 -6.61 42.86
N LYS A 598 51.13 -7.09 41.86
CA LYS A 598 52.42 -7.80 42.04
C LYS A 598 53.56 -6.89 42.44
N SER A 599 53.72 -5.74 41.73
CA SER A 599 54.82 -4.83 41.95
C SER A 599 54.54 -3.68 42.90
N GLY A 600 53.26 -3.44 43.19
CA GLY A 600 52.81 -2.31 44.03
C GLY A 600 52.91 -0.95 43.34
N LYS A 601 53.36 -0.88 42.09
CA LYS A 601 53.60 0.34 41.32
C LYS A 601 52.31 0.94 40.76
N TYR A 602 52.29 2.26 40.61
CA TYR A 602 51.14 3.02 40.12
C TYR A 602 51.41 3.53 38.73
N TYR A 603 50.39 3.42 37.88
CA TYR A 603 50.46 3.83 36.46
C TYR A 603 49.28 4.70 36.15
N GLY A 604 49.46 5.70 35.27
CA GLY A 604 48.46 6.58 34.75
C GLY A 604 48.35 6.52 33.23
N LYS A 605 47.19 6.72 32.69
CA LYS A 605 46.93 6.90 31.28
C LYS A 605 45.59 7.58 31.02
N ARG A 606 45.39 8.09 29.81
CA ARG A 606 44.07 8.42 29.28
C ARG A 606 43.60 7.29 28.36
N THR A 607 42.33 7.08 28.27
CA THR A 607 41.76 6.05 27.39
C THR A 607 40.30 6.36 27.07
N SER A 608 39.85 6.05 25.86
CA SER A 608 38.45 6.02 25.45
C SER A 608 37.99 4.58 25.23
N ILE A 609 36.70 4.34 25.38
CA ILE A 609 36.11 3.01 25.20
C ILE A 609 35.41 3.00 23.86
N GLY A 610 35.94 2.23 22.90
CA GLY A 610 35.35 2.04 21.57
C GLY A 610 35.51 0.59 21.11
N GLY A 611 34.77 0.18 20.10
CA GLY A 611 34.91 -1.14 19.48
C GLY A 611 34.58 -2.31 20.40
N PHE A 612 33.39 -2.32 21.04
CA PHE A 612 32.96 -3.38 21.96
C PHE A 612 31.79 -4.20 21.38
N ILE A 613 31.67 -5.41 21.93
CA ILE A 613 30.47 -6.25 21.76
C ILE A 613 29.69 -6.12 23.06
N LEU A 614 28.35 -5.97 22.96
CA LEU A 614 27.45 -5.85 24.12
C LEU A 614 27.62 -7.05 25.07
N GLU A 615 27.54 -6.79 26.37
CA GLU A 615 27.66 -7.75 27.48
C GLU A 615 29.00 -8.46 27.61
N LYS A 616 29.93 -8.31 26.65
CA LYS A 616 31.24 -8.89 26.72
C LYS A 616 32.16 -8.10 27.66
N GLU A 617 32.92 -8.84 28.51
CA GLU A 617 33.85 -8.26 29.44
C GLU A 617 35.16 -7.86 28.75
N TYR A 618 35.64 -6.68 29.07
CA TYR A 618 36.92 -6.11 28.61
C TYR A 618 37.71 -5.59 29.83
N MET A 619 38.97 -5.16 29.60
CA MET A 619 39.87 -4.65 30.64
C MET A 619 40.29 -3.20 30.36
N LEU A 620 40.16 -2.30 31.35
CA LEU A 620 40.66 -0.93 31.33
C LEU A 620 42.15 -0.81 31.65
N CYS A 621 42.74 -1.85 32.23
CA CYS A 621 44.15 -1.93 32.61
C CYS A 621 44.64 -3.35 32.38
N PRO A 622 45.99 -3.60 32.40
CA PRO A 622 46.51 -4.95 32.31
C PRO A 622 45.95 -5.88 33.40
N PRO A 623 45.83 -7.21 33.14
CA PRO A 623 45.32 -8.15 34.12
C PRO A 623 46.18 -8.13 35.41
N GLY A 624 45.53 -8.26 36.56
CA GLY A 624 46.21 -8.24 37.85
C GLY A 624 46.46 -6.83 38.41
N CYS A 625 45.82 -5.83 37.86
CA CYS A 625 45.83 -4.45 38.37
C CYS A 625 44.51 -4.13 39.09
N ARG A 626 44.50 -3.06 39.82
CA ARG A 626 43.35 -2.51 40.55
C ARG A 626 43.23 -1.02 40.26
N LEU A 627 42.03 -0.54 39.95
CA LEU A 627 41.78 0.88 39.75
C LEU A 627 41.87 1.61 41.10
N GLU A 628 42.59 2.71 41.10
CA GLU A 628 42.69 3.63 42.23
C GLU A 628 41.97 4.94 41.95
N LEU A 629 42.00 5.39 40.67
CA LEU A 629 41.25 6.54 40.19
C LEU A 629 40.73 6.26 38.78
N LEU A 630 39.48 6.59 38.60
CA LEU A 630 38.81 6.65 37.29
C LEU A 630 37.97 7.93 37.26
N THR A 631 38.21 8.76 36.24
CA THR A 631 37.43 9.98 36.04
C THR A 631 37.02 10.08 34.55
N PRO A 632 35.79 10.49 34.23
CA PRO A 632 35.37 10.75 32.84
C PRO A 632 35.92 12.08 32.30
N ARG A 633 36.58 12.87 33.16
CA ARG A 633 37.17 14.15 32.81
C ARG A 633 38.66 14.04 32.91
N ALA A 634 39.31 13.89 31.76
CA ALA A 634 40.76 13.81 31.67
C ALA A 634 41.45 15.17 31.92
N ASP A 635 40.70 16.25 31.88
CA ASP A 635 41.13 17.64 32.11
C ASP A 635 41.23 18.03 33.61
N ALA A 636 41.36 17.02 34.49
CA ALA A 636 41.39 17.22 35.92
C ALA A 636 42.82 17.13 36.49
N ILE A 637 43.13 18.01 37.43
CA ILE A 637 44.34 17.98 38.26
C ILE A 637 44.02 17.39 39.64
N TYR A 638 44.80 16.44 40.05
CA TYR A 638 44.69 15.77 41.36
C TYR A 638 45.88 16.03 42.22
N LEU A 639 45.70 16.14 43.56
CA LEU A 639 46.77 16.09 44.58
C LEU A 639 47.07 14.63 44.89
N TRP A 640 48.26 14.21 44.51
CA TRP A 640 48.78 12.88 44.71
C TRP A 640 49.68 12.90 45.96
N SER A 641 49.32 12.18 47.02
CA SER A 641 50.08 12.05 48.24
C SER A 641 50.66 10.65 48.36
N GLU A 642 52.00 10.54 48.60
CA GLU A 642 52.71 9.30 48.75
C GLU A 642 53.63 9.34 49.94
N GLU A 643 53.91 8.19 50.55
CA GLU A 643 54.84 8.07 51.70
C GLU A 643 56.25 7.83 51.24
N ASP A 644 57.20 8.64 51.71
CA ASP A 644 58.65 8.47 51.41
C ASP A 644 59.24 7.33 52.30
N ALA A 645 60.52 6.97 52.04
CA ALA A 645 61.21 5.94 52.75
C ALA A 645 61.41 6.26 54.25
N ARG A 646 61.06 7.50 54.69
CA ARG A 646 61.15 7.97 56.08
C ARG A 646 59.78 8.12 56.77
N GLY A 647 58.70 7.66 56.08
CA GLY A 647 57.32 7.76 56.60
C GLY A 647 56.73 9.17 56.53
N LYS A 648 57.31 10.10 55.69
CA LYS A 648 56.77 11.44 55.53
C LYS A 648 55.91 11.49 54.25
N ASN A 649 54.69 12.04 54.35
CA ASN A 649 53.81 12.26 53.22
C ASN A 649 54.36 13.40 52.34
N ILE A 650 54.57 13.11 51.07
CA ILE A 650 54.91 14.07 50.00
C ILE A 650 53.68 14.19 49.10
N THR A 651 53.22 15.43 48.88
CA THR A 651 52.10 15.73 48.01
C THR A 651 52.62 16.48 46.79
N ARG A 652 52.15 16.04 45.64
CA ARG A 652 52.42 16.72 44.32
C ARG A 652 51.13 16.81 43.51
N GLU A 653 51.13 17.76 42.61
CA GLU A 653 50.06 17.82 41.58
C GLU A 653 50.30 16.77 40.52
N LEU A 654 49.16 16.21 40.04
CA LEU A 654 49.15 15.23 39.01
C LEU A 654 48.13 15.70 37.98
N ASN A 655 48.64 16.15 36.81
CA ASN A 655 47.84 16.58 35.69
C ASN A 655 47.54 15.38 34.80
N LEU A 656 46.24 15.03 34.64
CA LEU A 656 45.82 13.87 33.86
C LEU A 656 46.00 14.09 32.33
N MET A 657 46.02 15.35 31.86
CA MET A 657 46.25 15.67 30.44
C MET A 657 47.67 15.35 29.98
N GLU A 658 48.65 15.28 30.87
CA GLU A 658 50.02 14.92 30.55
C GLU A 658 50.20 13.41 30.26
N PHE A 659 49.21 12.58 30.60
CA PHE A 659 49.28 11.17 30.29
C PHE A 659 48.87 10.90 28.83
N PRO A 660 49.60 9.98 28.16
CA PRO A 660 49.28 9.62 26.78
C PRO A 660 47.93 8.90 26.70
N VAL A 661 47.22 9.13 25.59
CA VAL A 661 46.02 8.37 25.24
C VAL A 661 46.48 6.99 24.76
N ARG A 662 46.01 5.92 25.40
CA ARG A 662 46.32 4.54 25.06
C ARG A 662 45.09 3.67 25.02
N ALA A 663 45.17 2.57 24.26
CA ALA A 663 44.07 1.59 24.23
C ALA A 663 43.75 1.08 25.63
N PRO A 664 42.47 0.71 25.90
CA PRO A 664 42.03 0.31 27.23
C PRO A 664 42.90 -0.73 27.94
N LYS A 665 43.36 -1.77 27.24
CA LYS A 665 44.19 -2.84 27.81
C LYS A 665 45.67 -2.49 27.89
N ALA A 666 46.15 -1.43 27.24
CA ALA A 666 47.55 -1.05 27.20
C ALA A 666 48.05 -0.55 28.54
N ARG A 667 49.38 -0.72 28.79
CA ARG A 667 50.03 -0.26 30.04
C ARG A 667 50.20 1.27 30.02
N GLY A 668 49.91 1.91 31.12
CA GLY A 668 50.09 3.35 31.34
C GLY A 668 51.54 3.75 31.60
N VAL A 669 51.77 5.03 31.84
CA VAL A 669 53.05 5.60 32.32
C VAL A 669 53.19 5.40 33.81
N LEU A 670 54.41 5.12 34.28
CA LEU A 670 54.71 4.92 35.69
C LEU A 670 54.56 6.26 36.42
N ILE A 671 53.68 6.32 37.44
CA ILE A 671 53.50 7.48 38.33
C ILE A 671 54.47 7.39 39.51
N SER A 672 54.41 6.25 40.23
CA SER A 672 55.20 6.07 41.47
C SER A 672 55.37 4.58 41.76
N ASN A 673 56.51 4.33 42.48
CA ASN A 673 56.88 3.05 43.09
C ASN A 673 56.55 3.01 44.59
N LYS A 674 56.12 4.14 45.20
CA LYS A 674 55.87 4.29 46.64
C LYS A 674 54.39 4.07 46.90
N THR A 675 54.09 3.83 48.22
CA THR A 675 52.72 3.63 48.61
C THR A 675 51.95 4.95 48.56
N MET A 676 50.89 5.00 47.79
CA MET A 676 49.97 6.13 47.73
C MET A 676 49.17 6.15 49.06
N THR A 677 49.08 7.31 49.65
CA THR A 677 48.31 7.54 50.89
C THR A 677 46.95 8.21 50.54
N LYS A 678 46.92 9.12 49.57
CA LYS A 678 45.69 9.84 49.19
C LYS A 678 45.80 10.40 47.79
N VAL A 679 44.66 10.37 47.08
CA VAL A 679 44.45 11.11 45.81
C VAL A 679 43.17 11.93 45.98
N VAL A 680 43.24 13.22 45.76
CA VAL A 680 42.14 14.16 45.93
C VAL A 680 42.04 15.05 44.70
N HIS A 681 40.85 15.24 44.16
CA HIS A 681 40.63 16.21 43.11
C HIS A 681 41.01 17.61 43.63
N ASN A 682 41.79 18.35 42.79
CA ASN A 682 42.19 19.71 43.11
C ASN A 682 41.32 20.71 42.31
N ARG A 683 41.50 20.73 40.99
CA ARG A 683 40.75 21.58 40.09
C ARG A 683 40.67 20.98 38.70
N TYR A 684 39.84 21.56 37.84
CA TYR A 684 39.88 21.30 36.39
C TYR A 684 40.80 22.31 35.71
N LEU A 685 41.37 21.95 34.59
CA LEU A 685 42.14 22.83 33.71
C LEU A 685 41.17 23.86 33.07
N THR A 686 41.69 25.06 32.83
CA THR A 686 41.00 26.07 32.03
C THR A 686 41.14 25.76 30.53
N GLU A 687 40.25 26.33 29.70
CA GLU A 687 40.30 26.14 28.23
C GLU A 687 41.67 26.59 27.67
N GLU A 688 42.28 27.66 28.23
CA GLU A 688 43.59 28.16 27.83
C GLU A 688 44.69 27.15 28.17
N GLU A 689 44.64 26.53 29.38
CA GLU A 689 45.60 25.51 29.81
C GLU A 689 45.50 24.24 28.96
N ILE A 690 44.23 23.85 28.58
CA ILE A 690 43.98 22.71 27.70
C ILE A 690 44.54 22.96 26.31
N ALA A 691 44.28 24.15 25.72
CA ALA A 691 44.82 24.55 24.43
C ALA A 691 46.33 24.55 24.39
N ALA A 692 46.97 25.09 25.44
CA ALA A 692 48.42 25.09 25.55
C ALA A 692 49.02 23.66 25.63
N LEU A 693 48.37 22.73 26.36
CA LEU A 693 48.78 21.35 26.44
C LEU A 693 48.57 20.55 25.16
N ILE A 694 47.54 20.88 24.35
CA ILE A 694 47.32 20.28 23.03
C ILE A 694 48.44 20.70 22.08
N VAL A 695 48.80 21.99 22.03
CA VAL A 695 49.86 22.53 21.19
C VAL A 695 51.24 21.95 21.60
N ALA A 696 51.49 21.77 22.91
CA ALA A 696 52.75 21.21 23.42
C ALA A 696 52.90 19.69 23.15
N ASN A 697 51.79 18.98 22.90
CA ASN A 697 51.77 17.53 22.60
C ASN A 697 51.57 17.20 21.11
N ASP A 698 51.62 18.19 20.22
CA ASP A 698 51.50 17.96 18.78
C ASP A 698 52.85 17.48 18.24
N PRO A 699 52.94 16.31 17.60
CA PRO A 699 54.23 15.72 17.18
C PRO A 699 54.89 16.43 16.00
N GLU A 700 54.35 17.55 15.49
CA GLU A 700 54.96 18.31 14.37
C GLU A 700 56.01 19.37 14.82
N THR A 701 56.32 19.54 16.13
CA THR A 701 57.28 20.53 16.64
C THR A 701 58.63 19.97 17.09
N GLU A 702 58.85 18.66 16.99
CA GLU A 702 60.16 18.06 17.29
C GLU A 702 60.79 17.44 16.04
N SER A 703 61.33 18.29 15.11
CA SER A 703 62.33 17.88 14.17
C SER A 703 63.19 19.06 13.73
N ALA A 704 64.08 19.42 14.62
CA ALA A 704 65.37 20.06 14.21
C ALA A 704 66.42 19.62 15.23
N ASP A 705 67.47 18.99 14.68
CA ASP A 705 68.74 18.59 15.28
C ASP A 705 68.80 17.17 15.89
N ASP A 706 69.25 16.18 15.17
CA ASP A 706 70.57 15.59 15.19
C ASP A 706 70.71 14.40 14.19
N GLU A 707 71.79 14.43 13.43
CA GLU A 707 72.29 13.42 12.49
C GLU A 707 72.66 12.11 13.22
N SER A 708 72.57 10.87 12.72
CA SER A 708 72.90 10.18 11.49
C SER A 708 72.89 8.66 11.75
N PRO A 709 73.37 7.75 10.85
CA PRO A 709 72.48 6.89 10.10
C PRO A 709 72.72 5.37 10.35
N GLU A 710 71.96 4.51 9.75
CA GLU A 710 72.26 3.17 9.22
C GLU A 710 71.03 2.28 9.24
N GLU A 711 70.58 1.93 8.21
CA GLU A 711 70.63 0.94 7.14
C GLU A 711 69.37 0.16 6.89
N MET A 712 68.84 0.28 5.69
CA MET A 712 68.33 -0.71 4.74
C MET A 712 67.20 -1.64 5.21
N GLU A 713 66.11 -1.84 4.49
CA GLU A 713 65.87 -2.12 3.06
C GLU A 713 64.44 -1.89 2.64
N ASN A 714 64.30 -1.17 1.56
CA ASN A 714 63.49 -1.38 0.34
C ASN A 714 62.20 -2.19 0.39
N ILE A 715 61.09 -1.61 -0.14
CA ILE A 715 60.67 -1.64 -1.57
C ILE A 715 59.54 -0.61 -1.76
N SER A 716 59.77 0.42 -2.44
CA SER A 716 59.22 1.07 -3.67
C SER A 716 57.75 0.82 -4.01
N GLY A 717 56.96 1.76 -4.44
CA GLY A 717 57.20 3.07 -5.02
C GLY A 717 55.87 3.77 -5.35
N GLU A 718 56.02 5.03 -5.40
CA GLU A 718 55.06 6.12 -5.77
C GLU A 718 55.01 6.31 -7.31
N PRO A 719 54.39 7.37 -7.86
CA PRO A 719 53.55 8.42 -7.33
C PRO A 719 52.36 8.84 -8.23
N GLU A 720 51.60 9.74 -7.67
CA GLU A 720 50.62 10.62 -8.32
C GLU A 720 51.12 11.43 -9.49
N LYS A 721 50.25 11.75 -10.45
CA LYS A 721 50.14 13.07 -11.09
C LYS A 721 48.87 13.22 -11.95
N ASP A 722 48.14 14.29 -11.61
CA ASP A 722 47.48 15.27 -12.50
C ASP A 722 46.40 14.83 -13.52
N ILE A 723 45.25 15.43 -13.29
CA ILE A 723 44.05 15.59 -14.12
C ILE A 723 44.36 16.46 -15.35
N PRO A 724 43.81 16.25 -16.56
CA PRO A 724 42.64 17.00 -16.95
C PRO A 724 41.54 16.24 -17.67
N GLU A 725 40.34 16.87 -17.66
CA GLU A 725 39.06 16.52 -18.25
C GLU A 725 39.08 16.08 -19.71
N SER A 726 38.25 15.13 -20.09
CA SER A 726 37.24 15.20 -21.15
C SER A 726 36.73 13.83 -21.56
N ASP A 727 35.37 13.78 -21.77
CA ASP A 727 34.60 12.89 -22.61
C ASP A 727 34.37 11.41 -22.23
N THR A 728 33.06 11.15 -21.96
CA THR A 728 32.35 9.88 -21.93
C THR A 728 32.64 8.90 -23.07
N PRO A 729 32.45 7.56 -22.96
CA PRO A 729 31.18 6.94 -22.62
C PRO A 729 31.25 5.63 -21.79
N GLU A 730 30.06 5.25 -21.30
CA GLU A 730 29.62 4.01 -20.66
C GLU A 730 30.55 2.79 -20.66
N LYS A 731 30.80 2.23 -19.47
CA LYS A 731 31.06 0.79 -19.28
C LYS A 731 30.71 0.36 -17.85
N ASN A 732 29.86 -0.66 -17.78
CA ASN A 732 29.47 -1.49 -16.65
C ASN A 732 30.52 -1.60 -15.54
N ILE A 733 30.17 -1.14 -14.33
CA ILE A 733 30.89 -1.44 -13.11
C ILE A 733 30.15 -2.54 -12.37
N LYS A 734 30.72 -3.75 -12.39
CA LYS A 734 30.35 -4.84 -11.50
C LYS A 734 31.00 -4.57 -10.14
N LEU A 735 30.20 -4.29 -9.13
CA LEU A 735 30.64 -4.30 -7.72
C LEU A 735 30.82 -5.76 -7.25
N PRO A 736 31.85 -6.07 -6.44
CA PRO A 736 32.08 -7.43 -5.95
C PRO A 736 31.05 -7.79 -4.87
N ILE A 737 30.34 -8.89 -5.09
CA ILE A 737 29.37 -9.49 -4.15
C ILE A 737 30.15 -10.12 -2.98
N PRO A 738 29.74 -9.91 -1.71
CA PRO A 738 30.36 -10.56 -0.56
C PRO A 738 30.31 -12.09 -0.65
N LYS A 739 31.34 -12.76 -0.25
CA LYS A 739 31.54 -14.22 -0.34
C LYS A 739 30.44 -15.04 0.37
N GLU A 740 29.73 -14.46 1.32
CA GLU A 740 28.64 -15.09 2.07
C GLU A 740 27.38 -15.29 1.23
N ILE A 741 27.10 -14.40 0.27
CA ILE A 741 25.93 -14.51 -0.62
C ILE A 741 26.16 -15.58 -1.70
N MET A 742 27.42 -15.83 -2.10
CA MET A 742 27.76 -16.89 -3.05
C MET A 742 27.56 -18.29 -2.43
N THR A 743 27.73 -18.43 -1.12
CA THR A 743 27.59 -19.70 -0.41
C THR A 743 26.11 -20.10 -0.30
N ILE A 744 25.21 -19.14 -0.08
CA ILE A 744 23.76 -19.36 -0.01
C ILE A 744 23.18 -19.69 -1.40
N ALA A 745 23.66 -19.02 -2.44
CA ALA A 745 23.24 -19.28 -3.82
C ALA A 745 23.76 -20.63 -4.35
N ALA A 746 24.92 -21.08 -3.89
CA ALA A 746 25.46 -22.41 -4.21
C ALA A 746 24.67 -23.52 -3.50
N ALA A 747 24.30 -23.32 -2.22
CA ALA A 747 23.49 -24.26 -1.46
C ALA A 747 22.05 -24.41 -2.03
N ALA A 748 21.46 -23.30 -2.48
CA ALA A 748 20.14 -23.33 -3.12
C ALA A 748 20.16 -24.02 -4.50
N ARG A 749 21.25 -23.88 -5.27
CA ARG A 749 21.43 -24.58 -6.54
C ARG A 749 21.70 -26.08 -6.37
N GLU A 750 22.37 -26.47 -5.29
CA GLU A 750 22.62 -27.88 -4.95
C GLU A 750 21.33 -28.56 -4.47
N ALA A 751 20.54 -27.89 -3.64
CA ALA A 751 19.22 -28.35 -3.21
C ALA A 751 18.22 -28.52 -4.38
N ALA A 752 18.24 -27.61 -5.35
CA ALA A 752 17.41 -27.71 -6.56
C ALA A 752 17.85 -28.84 -7.50
N LYS A 753 19.14 -29.18 -7.52
CA LYS A 753 19.65 -30.33 -8.29
C LYS A 753 19.36 -31.68 -7.63
N GLN A 754 19.22 -31.74 -6.31
CA GLN A 754 18.83 -32.95 -5.58
C GLN A 754 17.34 -33.25 -5.68
N ALA A 755 16.50 -32.23 -5.87
CA ALA A 755 15.05 -32.39 -6.05
C ALA A 755 14.64 -32.94 -7.43
N PHE A 756 15.55 -32.98 -8.41
CA PHE A 756 15.27 -33.42 -9.80
C PHE A 756 16.06 -34.66 -10.26
N ARG A 757 16.39 -35.58 -9.35
CA ARG A 757 16.93 -36.88 -9.75
C ARG A 757 15.88 -37.99 -9.61
N PRO A 758 15.57 -38.77 -10.65
CA PRO A 758 14.73 -39.94 -10.53
C PRO A 758 15.46 -41.03 -9.75
N GLN A 759 14.87 -41.52 -8.67
CA GLN A 759 15.39 -42.63 -7.88
C GLN A 759 15.12 -43.94 -8.61
N ALA A 760 16.19 -44.65 -8.97
CA ALA A 760 16.17 -46.06 -9.31
C ALA A 760 16.29 -46.87 -8.01
N ALA A 761 15.45 -47.87 -7.91
CA ALA A 761 15.34 -48.76 -6.77
C ALA A 761 16.51 -49.74 -6.67
N THR A 762 17.05 -49.94 -5.46
CA THR A 762 17.51 -51.27 -4.98
C THR A 762 17.63 -51.26 -3.45
N PRO A 763 17.41 -52.41 -2.79
CA PRO A 763 17.21 -52.51 -1.35
C PRO A 763 18.49 -52.89 -0.59
N SER A 764 18.65 -52.38 0.63
CA SER A 764 19.56 -53.01 1.58
C SER A 764 19.03 -53.01 3.00
N VAL A 765 19.00 -54.17 3.52
CA VAL A 765 18.71 -54.63 4.85
C VAL A 765 19.76 -54.16 5.83
N VAL A 766 19.40 -53.73 7.03
CA VAL A 766 20.24 -53.71 8.23
C VAL A 766 19.38 -53.93 9.49
N PRO A 767 19.90 -54.66 10.49
CA PRO A 767 19.09 -55.47 11.40
C PRO A 767 18.67 -54.75 12.69
N VAL A 768 17.64 -55.33 13.25
CA VAL A 768 17.04 -55.05 14.56
C VAL A 768 17.99 -55.48 15.67
N GLU A 769 18.18 -54.63 16.66
CA GLU A 769 18.53 -55.05 18.02
C GLU A 769 17.54 -54.48 19.03
N THR A 770 17.00 -55.38 19.76
CA THR A 770 16.00 -55.29 20.79
C THR A 770 16.54 -54.74 22.10
N ALA A 771 15.82 -53.80 22.72
CA ALA A 771 15.74 -53.77 24.19
C ALA A 771 14.39 -53.19 24.61
N SER A 772 13.70 -54.00 25.33
CA SER A 772 12.42 -53.83 25.99
C SER A 772 12.44 -52.87 27.13
N LYS A 773 11.43 -52.05 27.37
CA LYS A 773 10.39 -52.14 28.40
C LYS A 773 9.62 -50.84 28.63
N GLU A 774 8.33 -51.01 28.54
CA GLU A 774 7.26 -50.43 29.37
C GLU A 774 7.38 -48.96 29.86
N THR A 775 6.56 -48.10 29.28
CA THR A 775 5.27 -47.72 29.89
C THR A 775 4.44 -47.03 28.83
N GLY A 776 3.24 -47.50 28.70
CA GLY A 776 2.24 -46.90 27.82
C GLY A 776 1.81 -45.52 28.36
N VAL A 777 1.34 -44.74 27.46
CA VAL A 777 0.11 -43.96 27.48
C VAL A 777 0.10 -43.11 26.19
N GLU A 778 -0.86 -43.39 25.34
CA GLU A 778 -1.64 -42.49 24.51
C GLU A 778 -0.95 -41.25 23.90
N GLU A 779 -0.53 -41.34 22.67
CA GLU A 779 -0.45 -40.21 21.73
C GLU A 779 -1.25 -40.54 20.48
N THR A 780 -2.56 -40.45 20.56
CA THR A 780 -3.48 -40.37 19.42
C THR A 780 -4.62 -39.44 19.81
N GLY A 781 -4.42 -38.15 19.78
CA GLY A 781 -5.50 -37.23 20.15
C GLY A 781 -5.26 -35.75 19.91
N VAL A 782 -4.08 -35.35 19.46
CA VAL A 782 -3.74 -33.90 19.40
C VAL A 782 -3.88 -33.32 17.98
N GLU A 783 -3.80 -34.14 16.92
CA GLU A 783 -3.94 -33.61 15.54
C GLU A 783 -5.40 -33.49 15.04
N GLU A 784 -6.34 -34.25 15.60
CA GLU A 784 -7.76 -34.08 15.24
C GLU A 784 -8.44 -32.89 15.93
N THR A 785 -7.97 -32.47 17.11
CA THR A 785 -8.58 -31.35 17.84
C THR A 785 -8.22 -29.98 17.29
N VAL A 786 -7.07 -29.81 16.61
CA VAL A 786 -6.67 -28.50 16.01
C VAL A 786 -7.44 -28.21 14.72
N ALA A 787 -7.84 -29.22 13.98
CA ALA A 787 -8.65 -29.04 12.77
C ALA A 787 -10.14 -28.77 13.09
N GLU A 788 -10.68 -29.32 14.18
CA GLU A 788 -12.05 -29.03 14.61
C GLU A 788 -12.20 -27.65 15.29
N GLU A 789 -11.20 -27.19 16.05
CA GLU A 789 -11.28 -25.85 16.67
C GLU A 789 -11.26 -24.70 15.65
N THR A 790 -10.57 -24.84 14.51
CA THR A 790 -10.61 -23.82 13.44
C THR A 790 -11.94 -23.78 12.69
N VAL A 791 -12.64 -24.90 12.56
CA VAL A 791 -13.97 -24.92 11.92
C VAL A 791 -15.05 -24.43 12.88
N THR A 792 -14.87 -24.63 14.19
CA THR A 792 -15.83 -24.16 15.19
C THR A 792 -15.73 -22.65 15.46
N GLU A 793 -14.57 -22.03 15.33
CA GLU A 793 -14.45 -20.56 15.49
C GLU A 793 -15.14 -19.79 14.35
N GLU A 794 -15.05 -20.26 13.08
CA GLU A 794 -15.78 -19.61 11.98
C GLU A 794 -17.31 -19.79 12.12
N THR A 795 -17.78 -20.95 12.59
CA THR A 795 -19.23 -21.14 12.81
C THR A 795 -19.76 -20.40 14.04
N VAL A 796 -18.95 -20.22 15.08
CA VAL A 796 -19.33 -19.42 16.26
C VAL A 796 -19.35 -17.93 15.92
N ALA A 797 -18.47 -17.45 15.02
CA ALA A 797 -18.50 -16.06 14.59
C ALA A 797 -19.73 -15.73 13.72
N GLU A 798 -20.19 -16.66 12.87
CA GLU A 798 -21.43 -16.48 12.10
C GLU A 798 -22.69 -16.54 12.99
N GLU A 799 -22.73 -17.43 13.99
CA GLU A 799 -23.86 -17.47 14.94
C GLU A 799 -23.92 -16.23 15.85
N THR A 800 -22.76 -15.67 16.29
CA THR A 800 -22.76 -14.44 17.09
C THR A 800 -23.21 -13.21 16.30
N ILE A 801 -22.88 -13.12 15.01
CA ILE A 801 -23.35 -12.04 14.15
C ILE A 801 -24.84 -12.18 13.84
N ALA A 802 -25.36 -13.41 13.74
CA ALA A 802 -26.78 -13.64 13.56
C ALA A 802 -27.61 -13.32 14.81
N GLU A 803 -27.08 -13.59 16.00
CA GLU A 803 -27.74 -13.24 17.28
C GLU A 803 -27.75 -11.72 17.54
N GLU A 804 -26.67 -10.99 17.22
CA GLU A 804 -26.68 -9.52 17.33
C GLU A 804 -27.68 -8.85 16.37
N THR A 805 -27.83 -9.36 15.15
CA THR A 805 -28.82 -8.81 14.21
C THR A 805 -30.27 -9.13 14.61
N VAL A 806 -30.51 -10.26 15.22
CA VAL A 806 -31.84 -10.61 15.75
C VAL A 806 -32.16 -9.80 17.02
N ALA A 807 -31.16 -9.49 17.85
CA ALA A 807 -31.33 -8.66 19.05
C ALA A 807 -31.65 -7.19 18.70
N GLU A 808 -31.05 -6.63 17.63
CA GLU A 808 -31.38 -5.28 17.17
C GLU A 808 -32.77 -5.20 16.54
N GLU A 809 -33.24 -6.23 15.81
CA GLU A 809 -34.61 -6.25 15.28
C GLU A 809 -35.67 -6.35 16.40
N THR A 810 -35.40 -7.12 17.47
CA THR A 810 -36.33 -7.22 18.61
C THR A 810 -36.36 -5.94 19.45
N VAL A 811 -35.26 -5.22 19.61
CA VAL A 811 -35.23 -3.93 20.30
C VAL A 811 -35.96 -2.85 19.49
N ALA A 812 -35.88 -2.90 18.14
CA ALA A 812 -36.57 -1.96 17.27
C ALA A 812 -38.11 -2.20 17.27
N GLU A 813 -38.57 -3.46 17.39
CA GLU A 813 -40.01 -3.76 17.52
C GLU A 813 -40.56 -3.36 18.90
N GLU A 814 -39.83 -3.55 19.99
CA GLU A 814 -40.24 -3.09 21.33
C GLU A 814 -40.33 -1.56 21.42
N THR A 815 -39.41 -0.79 20.81
CA THR A 815 -39.51 0.67 20.79
C THR A 815 -40.68 1.19 19.95
N VAL A 816 -41.03 0.51 18.87
CA VAL A 816 -42.21 0.87 18.06
C VAL A 816 -43.51 0.51 18.77
N ALA A 817 -43.51 -0.57 19.55
CA ALA A 817 -44.68 -0.97 20.35
C ALA A 817 -44.94 -0.01 21.54
N GLU A 818 -43.89 0.55 22.20
CA GLU A 818 -44.06 1.55 23.25
C GLU A 818 -44.55 2.91 22.73
N GLU A 819 -44.13 3.37 21.55
CA GLU A 819 -44.68 4.59 20.95
C GLU A 819 -46.17 4.45 20.54
N ALA A 820 -46.60 3.26 20.12
CA ALA A 820 -48.01 3.00 19.79
C ALA A 820 -48.90 2.97 21.04
N VAL A 821 -48.42 2.56 22.20
CA VAL A 821 -49.19 2.51 23.46
C VAL A 821 -49.30 3.88 24.14
N VAL A 822 -48.34 4.78 23.91
CA VAL A 822 -48.40 6.16 24.45
C VAL A 822 -49.36 7.07 23.65
N GLY A 823 -49.70 6.70 22.40
CA GLY A 823 -50.65 7.46 21.54
C GLY A 823 -52.12 7.29 21.87
N GLU A 824 -52.54 6.26 22.65
CA GLU A 824 -53.97 5.98 22.94
C GLU A 824 -54.52 6.53 24.29
N LYS A 825 -53.78 7.36 25.02
CA LYS A 825 -54.23 7.84 26.37
C LYS A 825 -54.63 9.30 26.45
N TRP A 826 -54.92 9.99 25.37
CA TRP A 826 -55.42 11.37 25.39
C TRP A 826 -56.69 11.60 24.54
N GLU A 827 -57.73 10.83 24.80
CA GLU A 827 -59.11 11.26 24.50
C GLU A 827 -59.97 11.08 25.75
N LEU A 828 -60.36 12.20 26.35
CA LEU A 828 -61.61 12.46 27.00
C LEU A 828 -61.49 13.62 27.99
N SER A 829 -61.87 14.83 27.56
CA SER A 829 -62.78 15.73 28.30
C SER A 829 -62.68 17.17 27.79
N GLY A 830 -63.83 17.71 27.35
CA GLY A 830 -64.16 19.13 27.47
C GLY A 830 -64.32 19.93 26.20
N GLU A 831 -65.49 19.94 25.61
CA GLU A 831 -66.00 20.99 24.72
C GLU A 831 -66.29 22.30 25.50
N PRO A 832 -66.73 23.41 24.84
CA PRO A 832 -66.34 24.09 23.60
C PRO A 832 -66.20 25.61 23.91
N ASP A 833 -65.75 26.43 22.99
CA ASP A 833 -66.34 27.69 22.55
C ASP A 833 -65.45 28.52 21.58
N ASP A 834 -66.20 29.02 20.57
CA ASP A 834 -66.06 30.24 19.81
C ASP A 834 -65.04 30.39 18.63
N ILE A 835 -65.72 30.46 17.48
CA ILE A 835 -65.40 30.91 16.12
C ILE A 835 -65.09 32.43 16.10
N PRO A 836 -64.29 32.99 15.11
CA PRO A 836 -64.89 33.21 13.80
C PRO A 836 -64.00 33.08 12.56
N ARG A 837 -64.68 32.65 11.49
CA ARG A 837 -64.29 32.66 10.07
C ARG A 837 -63.97 34.05 9.52
N ARG A 838 -63.03 34.16 8.60
CA ARG A 838 -63.08 35.11 7.44
C ARG A 838 -62.36 34.56 6.23
N LYS A 839 -63.13 34.14 5.25
CA LYS A 839 -63.41 34.54 3.86
C LYS A 839 -62.25 34.66 2.86
N ARG A 840 -62.40 33.79 1.85
CA ARG A 840 -61.86 33.86 0.48
C ARG A 840 -62.10 35.22 -0.17
N ASN A 841 -61.19 35.67 -1.00
CA ASN A 841 -61.53 36.35 -2.25
C ASN A 841 -60.55 36.03 -3.38
N LYS A 842 -61.15 35.73 -4.54
CA LYS A 842 -60.62 35.58 -5.88
C LYS A 842 -60.45 36.94 -6.53
N SER A 843 -59.57 36.99 -7.50
CA SER A 843 -59.59 37.72 -8.79
C SER A 843 -58.26 38.39 -9.06
N SER A 844 -57.64 38.39 -10.15
CA SER A 844 -57.82 38.45 -11.57
C SER A 844 -56.57 39.06 -12.20
N SER A 845 -56.13 38.50 -13.30
CA SER A 845 -55.10 39.09 -14.17
C SER A 845 -55.60 40.36 -14.86
N PRO A 846 -54.72 41.25 -15.40
CA PRO A 846 -54.43 41.30 -16.83
C PRO A 846 -52.99 41.80 -17.14
N VAL A 847 -52.30 41.21 -18.12
CA VAL A 847 -52.09 41.54 -19.56
C VAL A 847 -51.48 42.94 -19.90
N ILE A 848 -50.39 42.90 -20.77
CA ILE A 848 -49.83 43.91 -21.71
C ILE A 848 -48.79 44.90 -21.08
N ALA A 849 -47.58 45.07 -21.63
CA ALA A 849 -47.17 45.45 -22.96
C ALA A 849 -45.61 45.51 -23.11
N LYS A 850 -45.18 45.32 -24.31
CA LYS A 850 -43.82 45.51 -24.86
C LYS A 850 -43.30 46.92 -24.64
N LYS A 851 -41.98 47.03 -24.44
CA LYS A 851 -41.16 48.01 -25.22
C LYS A 851 -39.68 47.60 -25.21
N THR A 852 -39.18 47.49 -26.36
CA THR A 852 -37.78 47.49 -26.87
C THR A 852 -37.06 48.79 -26.50
N GLU A 853 -35.77 48.66 -26.12
CA GLU A 853 -34.69 49.50 -26.66
C GLU A 853 -33.32 48.96 -26.25
N THR A 854 -32.48 48.95 -27.26
CA THR A 854 -31.08 48.59 -27.46
C THR A 854 -30.14 49.47 -26.62
N VAL A 855 -28.95 48.94 -26.23
CA VAL A 855 -27.61 49.36 -26.63
C VAL A 855 -26.52 48.85 -25.65
N ASN A 856 -25.59 48.10 -26.22
CA ASN A 856 -24.12 47.97 -26.05
C ASN A 856 -23.41 47.67 -24.72
N ASN A 857 -22.64 46.57 -24.84
CA ASN A 857 -21.20 46.38 -24.55
C ASN A 857 -20.75 46.34 -23.12
N ASP A 858 -20.18 45.29 -22.79
CA ASP A 858 -18.80 44.89 -22.59
C ASP A 858 -18.67 43.95 -21.39
N ASP A 859 -17.96 42.82 -21.68
CA ASP A 859 -17.14 42.03 -20.77
C ASP A 859 -17.73 41.60 -19.42
N ASP A 860 -18.22 40.34 -19.34
CA ASP A 860 -17.87 39.52 -18.21
C ASP A 860 -18.05 38.00 -18.51
N LEU A 861 -17.01 37.29 -18.22
CA LEU A 861 -16.88 35.83 -18.31
C LEU A 861 -17.91 35.15 -17.38
N GLY A 862 -18.98 34.64 -17.97
CA GLY A 862 -20.00 33.88 -17.28
C GLY A 862 -19.55 32.45 -16.98
N ILE A 863 -19.32 32.17 -15.71
CA ILE A 863 -19.23 30.83 -15.16
C ILE A 863 -20.63 30.19 -15.27
N ILE A 864 -20.75 29.15 -16.07
CA ILE A 864 -21.97 28.36 -16.18
C ILE A 864 -22.07 27.47 -14.92
N GLN A 865 -22.98 27.78 -14.06
CA GLN A 865 -23.46 26.86 -13.01
C GLN A 865 -24.43 25.86 -13.66
N PRO A 866 -24.34 24.56 -13.37
CA PRO A 866 -25.39 23.63 -13.72
C PRO A 866 -26.55 23.80 -12.72
N GLU A 867 -27.70 24.25 -13.20
CA GLU A 867 -28.95 24.14 -12.46
C GLU A 867 -29.34 22.68 -12.25
N PHE A 868 -29.34 22.25 -11.01
CA PHE A 868 -30.08 21.09 -10.57
C PHE A 868 -31.55 21.48 -10.39
N GLY A 869 -32.35 21.21 -11.41
CA GLY A 869 -33.80 21.17 -11.28
C GLY A 869 -34.24 19.79 -10.73
N PHE A 870 -35.13 19.82 -9.76
CA PHE A 870 -35.78 18.68 -9.10
C PHE A 870 -36.46 17.72 -10.10
#